data_2596bca726c3db35eb0eb9335929cc64
#
_entry.id   2596bca726c3db35eb0eb9335929cc64
#
_cell.length_a   1.000
_cell.length_b   1.000
_cell.length_c   1.000
_cell.angle_alpha   90.00
_cell.angle_beta   90.00
_cell.angle_gamma   90.00
#
_symmetry.space_group_name_H-M   'P 1'
#
loop_
_entity.id
_entity.type
_entity.pdbx_description
1 polymer ?
#
loop_
_entity_poly.entity_id
_entity_poly.type
_entity_poly.pdbx_seq_one_letter_code
_entity_poly.pdbx_strand_id
1 'polypeptide(L)'
;MGNHYCIKNQYVRKKPASIATLQFTFFGNHMRRKIGVNFLDQYKASVDVWAPFCKSVSVEILHPDKKDEIYLNKDNFGYWHGEANISDGTLYQFKLDNEKVRPDPVSLSQPQGVHGPSEARDVNKFQWTDQSWKNLALGKYIIYELHVGTFTTEGTFEAIIPKLSYLKDLGVNTIELMPIAQFPGNRNWGYDGVYPFAVHQSYGGISGLQKLVNACHLEGIAVILDVVYNHMGPEGNYLSEYGPYFTDKYQTPWGKALNFDDAWCDHVRNFFIQNALMWFRDFHIDGLRLDAVHAIKDLSAKHFLKELTEETERLSEILGVRKYLIAECDLNDAKFIQPHPVGGFGLHAQWVDEFHHAIHALITGEKMGYYADFGSLEHLRKGFSDTFIYNGTFSAHRKKVFGNDASGNPFNQFVVFSQNHDQIGNRMLGERLSTLVSFEAQKLAAGTIFLSPYIPLLFMGEEYGETNPFLYFVSHTDENLVEAVRNGRKNEFKDFHNSEETPDPQSENTFQQSKLSWKTDDNKSSTLFRYYQKWLSLRQKNEIFDEFDRRKINTWITDNQILVVHQKTETQELLGLLNFHPNDKEEIIYFIEEHIWEKIMDSADDQWSGPGTAMPATFIRTLQANLKAHSIVVYQRSK
;
A
#
# COMPACT_ATOMS: atom_id res chain seq x y z
N MET A 1 72.17 29.78 11.70
CA MET A 1 72.66 29.22 10.43
C MET A 1 72.13 27.82 10.33
N GLY A 2 71.21 27.52 9.46
CA GLY A 2 70.65 26.20 9.26
C GLY A 2 69.56 26.25 8.18
N ASN A 3 69.94 25.95 6.96
CA ASN A 3 69.11 25.96 5.78
C ASN A 3 68.06 24.80 5.83
N HIS A 4 66.79 25.16 5.74
CA HIS A 4 65.72 24.22 5.43
C HIS A 4 65.49 24.16 3.92
N TYR A 5 65.79 23.02 3.29
CA TYR A 5 65.34 22.71 1.93
C TYR A 5 63.91 22.16 1.96
N CYS A 6 63.00 22.88 1.30
CA CYS A 6 61.63 22.44 1.09
C CYS A 6 61.55 21.73 -0.26
N ILE A 7 61.39 20.40 -0.25
CA ILE A 7 61.12 19.60 -1.46
C ILE A 7 59.59 19.58 -1.69
N LYS A 8 59.13 20.31 -2.71
CA LYS A 8 57.77 20.19 -3.22
C LYS A 8 57.67 18.94 -4.10
N ASN A 9 57.10 17.84 -3.55
CA ASN A 9 56.63 16.73 -4.36
C ASN A 9 55.24 17.04 -4.90
N GLN A 10 55.16 17.38 -6.18
CA GLN A 10 53.89 17.39 -6.94
C GLN A 10 53.53 15.96 -7.35
N TYR A 11 52.74 15.26 -6.52
CA TYR A 11 51.99 14.09 -6.99
C TYR A 11 50.70 14.56 -7.62
N VAL A 12 50.70 14.66 -8.95
CA VAL A 12 49.46 14.74 -9.73
C VAL A 12 48.79 13.35 -9.66
N ARG A 13 47.84 13.19 -8.75
CA ARG A 13 46.94 12.05 -8.75
C ARG A 13 46.01 12.18 -9.95
N LYS A 14 46.28 11.45 -11.03
CA LYS A 14 45.28 11.16 -12.06
C LYS A 14 44.16 10.35 -11.38
N LYS A 15 42.98 10.94 -11.21
CA LYS A 15 41.78 10.20 -10.81
C LYS A 15 41.49 9.14 -11.89
N PRO A 16 41.20 7.88 -11.52
CA PRO A 16 40.71 6.93 -12.49
C PRO A 16 39.37 7.36 -13.01
N ALA A 17 39.27 7.64 -14.29
CA ALA A 17 38.07 8.10 -14.98
C ALA A 17 36.95 7.04 -15.05
N SER A 18 37.15 5.84 -14.50
CA SER A 18 36.25 4.69 -14.72
C SER A 18 35.10 4.55 -13.70
N ILE A 19 35.25 4.98 -12.44
CA ILE A 19 34.23 4.75 -11.39
C ILE A 19 33.10 5.78 -11.47
N ALA A 20 33.41 7.05 -11.75
CA ALA A 20 32.37 8.07 -11.91
C ALA A 20 31.54 7.86 -13.19
N THR A 21 32.15 7.29 -14.25
CA THR A 21 31.44 6.96 -15.51
C THR A 21 30.51 5.76 -15.34
N LEU A 22 30.86 4.79 -14.49
CA LEU A 22 30.03 3.62 -14.21
C LEU A 22 28.75 3.96 -13.44
N GLN A 23 28.82 4.84 -12.44
CA GLN A 23 27.60 5.32 -11.75
C GLN A 23 26.68 6.13 -12.68
N PHE A 24 27.23 6.94 -13.57
CA PHE A 24 26.42 7.73 -14.50
C PHE A 24 25.74 6.90 -15.60
N THR A 25 26.24 5.73 -15.95
CA THR A 25 25.62 4.86 -16.96
C THR A 25 24.48 4.00 -16.42
N PHE A 26 24.50 3.62 -15.15
CA PHE A 26 23.40 2.87 -14.53
C PHE A 26 22.16 3.74 -14.25
N PHE A 27 22.34 4.98 -13.83
CA PHE A 27 21.26 5.86 -13.37
C PHE A 27 21.06 7.13 -14.22
N GLY A 28 21.81 7.31 -15.28
CA GLY A 28 21.75 8.52 -16.12
C GLY A 28 20.69 8.44 -17.21
N ASN A 29 19.54 8.85 -16.99
CA ASN A 29 18.41 9.33 -17.76
C ASN A 29 17.07 8.76 -17.26
N HIS A 30 16.55 9.35 -16.17
CA HIS A 30 15.28 8.94 -15.54
C HIS A 30 14.04 9.15 -16.43
N MET A 31 14.21 9.80 -17.58
CA MET A 31 13.12 10.12 -18.50
C MET A 31 12.70 8.94 -19.41
N ARG A 32 13.43 7.82 -19.37
CA ARG A 32 13.08 6.62 -20.14
C ARG A 32 13.42 5.35 -19.37
N ARG A 33 12.60 4.31 -19.51
CA ARG A 33 12.93 2.95 -19.06
C ARG A 33 14.12 2.44 -19.85
N LYS A 34 15.04 1.73 -19.21
CA LYS A 34 16.29 1.26 -19.82
C LYS A 34 16.34 -0.23 -20.12
N ILE A 35 15.32 -0.98 -19.68
CA ILE A 35 15.21 -2.43 -19.85
C ILE A 35 13.91 -2.75 -20.57
N GLY A 36 13.86 -3.92 -21.23
CA GLY A 36 12.73 -4.38 -22.02
C GLY A 36 12.68 -3.73 -23.40
N VAL A 37 11.52 -3.76 -24.01
CA VAL A 37 11.25 -3.16 -25.33
C VAL A 37 10.90 -1.69 -25.19
N ASN A 38 11.68 -0.80 -25.83
CA ASN A 38 11.47 0.65 -25.81
C ASN A 38 11.41 1.19 -27.25
N PHE A 39 10.30 1.82 -27.63
CA PHE A 39 10.08 2.32 -28.98
C PHE A 39 11.01 3.49 -29.32
N LEU A 40 11.69 3.39 -30.45
CA LEU A 40 12.48 4.46 -31.05
C LEU A 40 11.64 5.28 -32.02
N ASP A 41 10.75 4.60 -32.77
CA ASP A 41 9.70 5.16 -33.59
C ASP A 41 8.52 4.18 -33.69
N GLN A 42 7.56 4.42 -34.59
CA GLN A 42 6.35 3.58 -34.71
C GLN A 42 6.60 2.14 -35.22
N TYR A 43 7.80 1.83 -35.73
CA TYR A 43 8.14 0.53 -36.33
C TYR A 43 9.40 -0.10 -35.74
N LYS A 44 10.15 0.63 -34.96
CA LYS A 44 11.45 0.20 -34.46
C LYS A 44 11.55 0.38 -32.95
N ALA A 45 12.12 -0.60 -32.25
CA ALA A 45 12.35 -0.54 -30.83
C ALA A 45 13.77 -1.02 -30.47
N SER A 46 14.34 -0.48 -29.38
CA SER A 46 15.44 -1.12 -28.68
C SER A 46 14.90 -2.27 -27.83
N VAL A 47 15.68 -3.34 -27.74
CA VAL A 47 15.36 -4.55 -26.97
C VAL A 47 16.51 -4.81 -26.04
N ASP A 48 16.25 -4.80 -24.72
CA ASP A 48 17.24 -4.89 -23.66
C ASP A 48 16.80 -5.91 -22.63
N VAL A 49 17.56 -7.01 -22.43
CA VAL A 49 17.27 -8.05 -21.44
C VAL A 49 18.50 -8.46 -20.67
N TRP A 50 18.38 -8.66 -19.36
CA TRP A 50 19.46 -9.14 -18.52
C TRP A 50 19.45 -10.66 -18.40
N ALA A 51 20.51 -11.32 -18.94
CA ALA A 51 20.70 -12.75 -18.87
C ALA A 51 22.21 -13.07 -18.83
N PRO A 52 22.86 -12.84 -17.64
CA PRO A 52 24.32 -12.82 -17.55
C PRO A 52 24.98 -14.16 -17.84
N PHE A 53 24.30 -15.28 -17.62
CA PHE A 53 24.88 -16.62 -17.78
C PHE A 53 24.58 -17.26 -19.13
N CYS A 54 23.70 -16.66 -19.94
CA CYS A 54 23.44 -17.13 -21.30
C CYS A 54 24.65 -16.92 -22.22
N LYS A 55 24.85 -17.86 -23.13
CA LYS A 55 25.88 -17.81 -24.19
C LYS A 55 25.36 -17.11 -25.45
N SER A 56 24.04 -17.19 -25.68
CA SER A 56 23.34 -16.49 -26.76
C SER A 56 21.94 -16.11 -26.32
N VAL A 57 21.47 -14.94 -26.74
CA VAL A 57 20.09 -14.52 -26.58
C VAL A 57 19.62 -13.92 -27.90
N SER A 58 18.45 -14.33 -28.36
CA SER A 58 17.75 -13.72 -29.47
C SER A 58 16.33 -13.30 -29.07
N VAL A 59 15.78 -12.30 -29.75
CA VAL A 59 14.37 -11.96 -29.69
C VAL A 59 13.67 -12.57 -30.89
N GLU A 60 12.62 -13.33 -30.63
CA GLU A 60 11.71 -13.88 -31.64
C GLU A 60 10.49 -12.98 -31.75
N ILE A 61 10.26 -12.42 -32.93
CA ILE A 61 9.11 -11.57 -33.26
C ILE A 61 8.08 -12.44 -33.94
N LEU A 62 6.88 -12.52 -33.36
CA LEU A 62 5.83 -13.41 -33.84
C LEU A 62 4.89 -12.66 -34.78
N HIS A 63 4.74 -13.18 -36.00
CA HIS A 63 3.76 -12.75 -36.98
C HIS A 63 2.77 -13.88 -37.26
N PRO A 64 1.58 -13.62 -37.84
CA PRO A 64 0.60 -14.67 -38.12
C PRO A 64 1.15 -15.84 -38.92
N ASP A 65 2.00 -15.56 -39.94
CA ASP A 65 2.48 -16.56 -40.91
C ASP A 65 3.99 -16.81 -40.84
N LYS A 66 4.75 -16.07 -40.04
CA LYS A 66 6.20 -16.20 -39.90
C LYS A 66 6.72 -15.76 -38.56
N LYS A 67 7.95 -16.12 -38.29
CA LYS A 67 8.72 -15.68 -37.15
C LYS A 67 10.04 -15.09 -37.63
N ASP A 68 10.36 -13.90 -37.11
CA ASP A 68 11.66 -13.28 -37.35
C ASP A 68 12.50 -13.46 -36.07
N GLU A 69 13.76 -13.83 -36.21
CA GLU A 69 14.69 -14.03 -35.07
C GLU A 69 15.87 -13.06 -35.22
N ILE A 70 16.15 -12.30 -34.14
CA ILE A 70 17.22 -11.30 -34.11
C ILE A 70 18.11 -11.59 -32.93
N TYR A 71 19.39 -11.88 -33.18
CA TYR A 71 20.39 -12.09 -32.14
C TYR A 71 20.80 -10.77 -31.50
N LEU A 72 20.92 -10.77 -30.17
CA LEU A 72 21.31 -9.62 -29.39
C LEU A 72 22.80 -9.67 -29.04
N ASN A 73 23.37 -8.51 -28.73
CA ASN A 73 24.77 -8.36 -28.36
C ASN A 73 24.91 -8.22 -26.84
N LYS A 74 25.81 -9.02 -26.24
CA LYS A 74 26.05 -9.01 -24.80
C LYS A 74 27.06 -7.94 -24.40
N ASP A 75 26.74 -7.18 -23.36
CA ASP A 75 27.68 -6.27 -22.70
C ASP A 75 28.48 -6.94 -21.57
N ASN A 76 29.37 -6.19 -20.92
CA ASN A 76 30.20 -6.68 -19.81
C ASN A 76 29.43 -6.93 -18.50
N PHE A 77 28.17 -6.49 -18.41
CA PHE A 77 27.31 -6.61 -17.23
C PHE A 77 26.24 -7.71 -17.39
N GLY A 78 26.26 -8.38 -18.55
CA GLY A 78 25.31 -9.46 -18.84
C GLY A 78 23.98 -9.01 -19.42
N TYR A 79 23.85 -7.76 -19.80
CA TYR A 79 22.72 -7.29 -20.62
C TYR A 79 22.94 -7.64 -22.08
N TRP A 80 21.85 -7.97 -22.73
CA TRP A 80 21.79 -8.26 -24.16
C TRP A 80 20.98 -7.15 -24.85
N HIS A 81 21.58 -6.51 -25.81
CA HIS A 81 21.08 -5.32 -26.49
C HIS A 81 20.90 -5.55 -27.98
N GLY A 82 19.86 -4.98 -28.56
CA GLY A 82 19.65 -4.95 -29.98
C GLY A 82 18.55 -3.99 -30.39
N GLU A 83 18.34 -3.88 -31.68
CA GLU A 83 17.24 -3.15 -32.29
C GLU A 83 16.44 -4.11 -33.15
N ALA A 84 15.12 -3.98 -33.11
CA ALA A 84 14.20 -4.85 -33.85
C ALA A 84 13.06 -4.04 -34.46
N ASN A 85 12.52 -4.58 -35.60
CA ASN A 85 11.31 -4.04 -36.21
C ASN A 85 10.11 -4.53 -35.40
N ILE A 86 9.71 -3.75 -34.40
CA ILE A 86 8.62 -4.02 -33.47
C ILE A 86 7.69 -2.81 -33.47
N SER A 87 6.41 -3.04 -33.74
CA SER A 87 5.33 -2.07 -33.62
C SER A 87 4.52 -2.33 -32.36
N ASP A 88 3.77 -1.34 -31.89
CA ASP A 88 2.82 -1.49 -30.78
C ASP A 88 1.81 -2.62 -31.08
N GLY A 89 1.64 -3.55 -30.13
CA GLY A 89 0.82 -4.75 -30.27
C GLY A 89 1.55 -5.96 -30.83
N THR A 90 2.85 -5.85 -31.19
CA THR A 90 3.63 -6.99 -31.68
C THR A 90 3.91 -7.98 -30.56
N LEU A 91 3.63 -9.27 -30.80
CA LEU A 91 4.00 -10.35 -29.90
C LEU A 91 5.47 -10.74 -30.08
N TYR A 92 6.15 -10.95 -28.97
CA TYR A 92 7.57 -11.34 -28.97
C TYR A 92 7.91 -12.20 -27.75
N GLN A 93 9.06 -12.88 -27.86
CA GLN A 93 9.62 -13.68 -26.76
C GLN A 93 11.13 -13.76 -26.89
N PHE A 94 11.82 -14.12 -25.82
CA PHE A 94 13.27 -14.36 -25.86
C PHE A 94 13.57 -15.84 -26.01
N LYS A 95 14.60 -16.13 -26.79
CA LYS A 95 15.17 -17.48 -26.89
C LYS A 95 16.56 -17.47 -26.28
N LEU A 96 16.71 -18.23 -25.21
CA LEU A 96 17.94 -18.34 -24.41
C LEU A 96 18.72 -19.57 -24.85
N ASP A 97 20.01 -19.40 -25.15
CA ASP A 97 20.95 -20.46 -25.54
C ASP A 97 20.49 -21.34 -26.73
N ASN A 98 19.64 -20.79 -27.59
CA ASN A 98 19.00 -21.49 -28.73
C ASN A 98 18.06 -22.65 -28.31
N GLU A 99 17.71 -22.77 -27.04
CA GLU A 99 16.91 -23.88 -26.51
C GLU A 99 15.60 -23.43 -25.87
N LYS A 100 15.67 -22.49 -24.92
CA LYS A 100 14.54 -22.11 -24.08
C LYS A 100 13.90 -20.85 -24.60
N VAL A 101 12.62 -20.92 -24.88
CA VAL A 101 11.81 -19.77 -25.29
C VAL A 101 10.96 -19.30 -24.09
N ARG A 102 11.08 -18.01 -23.74
CA ARG A 102 10.46 -17.42 -22.55
C ARG A 102 9.93 -16.01 -22.81
N PRO A 103 8.84 -15.61 -22.11
CA PRO A 103 8.36 -14.24 -22.11
C PRO A 103 9.40 -13.27 -21.53
N ASP A 104 9.31 -11.99 -21.87
CA ASP A 104 10.19 -10.94 -21.35
C ASP A 104 9.94 -10.72 -19.83
N PRO A 105 10.96 -10.79 -18.97
CA PRO A 105 10.84 -10.48 -17.55
C PRO A 105 10.29 -9.07 -17.25
N VAL A 106 10.51 -8.12 -18.16
CA VAL A 106 10.03 -6.74 -18.07
C VAL A 106 8.89 -6.44 -19.05
N SER A 107 8.15 -7.47 -19.45
CA SER A 107 6.96 -7.33 -20.27
C SER A 107 5.96 -6.35 -19.68
N LEU A 108 5.42 -5.47 -20.50
CA LEU A 108 4.35 -4.54 -20.10
C LEU A 108 2.95 -5.15 -20.29
N SER A 109 2.84 -6.22 -21.08
CA SER A 109 1.56 -6.84 -21.44
C SER A 109 1.73 -8.33 -21.73
N GLN A 110 0.89 -9.16 -21.11
CA GLN A 110 0.84 -10.60 -21.25
C GLN A 110 -0.56 -11.05 -21.72
N PRO A 111 -0.94 -10.81 -22.98
CA PRO A 111 -2.32 -10.99 -23.44
C PRO A 111 -2.77 -12.46 -23.46
N GLN A 112 -1.81 -13.40 -23.47
CA GLN A 112 -2.06 -14.84 -23.46
C GLN A 112 -1.72 -15.49 -22.10
N GLY A 113 -1.69 -14.68 -21.03
CA GLY A 113 -1.37 -15.14 -19.68
C GLY A 113 0.13 -15.32 -19.42
N VAL A 114 0.46 -15.87 -18.25
CA VAL A 114 1.84 -15.89 -17.74
C VAL A 114 2.81 -16.80 -18.51
N HIS A 115 2.31 -17.71 -19.32
CA HIS A 115 3.10 -18.64 -20.14
C HIS A 115 3.19 -18.21 -21.60
N GLY A 116 2.37 -17.26 -22.02
CA GLY A 116 2.29 -16.79 -23.41
C GLY A 116 3.40 -15.79 -23.76
N PRO A 117 3.53 -15.44 -25.04
CA PRO A 117 4.46 -14.39 -25.46
C PRO A 117 4.11 -13.04 -24.87
N SER A 118 5.12 -12.20 -24.73
CA SER A 118 4.95 -10.80 -24.35
C SER A 118 4.41 -9.98 -25.51
N GLU A 119 3.67 -8.91 -25.21
CA GLU A 119 3.22 -7.94 -26.20
C GLU A 119 3.95 -6.61 -25.99
N ALA A 120 4.56 -6.11 -27.06
CA ALA A 120 5.22 -4.81 -27.05
C ALA A 120 4.17 -3.68 -27.01
N ARG A 121 4.24 -2.81 -26.01
CA ARG A 121 3.28 -1.71 -25.82
C ARG A 121 4.00 -0.38 -25.68
N ASP A 122 3.55 0.58 -26.46
CA ASP A 122 4.03 1.97 -26.40
C ASP A 122 3.15 2.79 -25.43
N VAL A 123 3.58 2.87 -24.19
CA VAL A 123 2.87 3.62 -23.12
C VAL A 123 2.79 5.11 -23.38
N ASN A 124 3.65 5.66 -24.29
CA ASN A 124 3.68 7.09 -24.60
C ASN A 124 2.59 7.51 -25.62
N LYS A 125 1.86 6.55 -26.20
CA LYS A 125 0.74 6.86 -27.11
C LYS A 125 -0.47 7.42 -26.41
N PHE A 126 -0.61 7.17 -25.10
CA PHE A 126 -1.72 7.70 -24.32
C PHE A 126 -1.61 9.23 -24.18
N GLN A 127 -2.70 9.92 -24.47
CA GLN A 127 -2.76 11.38 -24.34
C GLN A 127 -3.23 11.77 -22.95
N TRP A 128 -2.29 12.02 -22.08
CA TRP A 128 -2.57 12.49 -20.72
C TRP A 128 -3.17 13.90 -20.76
N THR A 129 -4.17 14.14 -19.92
CA THR A 129 -4.82 15.46 -19.75
C THR A 129 -4.67 16.01 -18.33
N ASP A 130 -3.82 15.41 -17.54
CA ASP A 130 -3.55 15.68 -16.13
C ASP A 130 -2.33 16.60 -15.88
N GLN A 131 -1.88 17.38 -16.87
CA GLN A 131 -0.66 18.21 -16.78
C GLN A 131 -0.68 19.22 -15.64
N SER A 132 -1.87 19.61 -15.14
CA SER A 132 -2.02 20.49 -13.99
C SER A 132 -1.92 19.78 -12.64
N TRP A 133 -1.94 18.44 -12.64
CA TRP A 133 -1.85 17.63 -11.42
C TRP A 133 -0.50 17.81 -10.72
N LYS A 134 -0.54 18.01 -9.39
CA LYS A 134 0.68 18.24 -8.57
C LYS A 134 0.83 17.25 -7.43
N ASN A 135 -0.09 16.28 -7.34
CA ASN A 135 -0.25 15.42 -6.18
C ASN A 135 -0.62 16.22 -4.90
N LEU A 136 -1.14 15.53 -3.91
CA LEU A 136 -1.48 16.08 -2.61
C LEU A 136 -0.29 15.92 -1.64
N ALA A 137 -0.23 16.75 -0.61
CA ALA A 137 0.68 16.50 0.50
C ALA A 137 0.24 15.21 1.23
N LEU A 138 1.19 14.34 1.59
CA LEU A 138 0.92 13.01 2.15
C LEU A 138 -0.02 13.07 3.38
N GLY A 139 0.17 14.02 4.30
CA GLY A 139 -0.68 14.19 5.47
C GLY A 139 -2.12 14.59 5.17
N LYS A 140 -2.44 14.95 3.92
CA LYS A 140 -3.80 15.26 3.45
C LYS A 140 -4.51 14.07 2.82
N TYR A 141 -3.85 12.94 2.67
CA TYR A 141 -4.45 11.75 2.08
C TYR A 141 -5.58 11.23 2.96
N ILE A 142 -6.69 10.90 2.31
CA ILE A 142 -7.80 10.10 2.82
C ILE A 142 -7.90 8.94 1.86
N ILE A 143 -7.34 7.81 2.26
CA ILE A 143 -7.11 6.67 1.37
C ILE A 143 -8.34 5.77 1.34
N TYR A 144 -8.68 5.29 0.17
CA TYR A 144 -9.71 4.28 -0.07
C TYR A 144 -9.08 3.10 -0.82
N GLU A 145 -8.84 2.02 -0.08
CA GLU A 145 -8.26 0.79 -0.62
C GLU A 145 -9.33 0.00 -1.37
N LEU A 146 -9.01 -0.44 -2.58
CA LEU A 146 -9.91 -1.24 -3.40
C LEU A 146 -9.20 -2.32 -4.23
N HIS A 147 -9.91 -3.43 -4.45
CA HIS A 147 -9.51 -4.49 -5.37
C HIS A 147 -10.25 -4.33 -6.70
N VAL A 148 -9.52 -4.14 -7.79
CA VAL A 148 -10.09 -3.83 -9.12
C VAL A 148 -11.14 -4.84 -9.54
N GLY A 149 -10.85 -6.15 -9.39
CA GLY A 149 -11.74 -7.24 -9.84
C GLY A 149 -13.05 -7.39 -9.05
N THR A 150 -13.14 -6.81 -7.83
CA THR A 150 -14.33 -6.99 -6.95
C THR A 150 -15.01 -5.68 -6.57
N PHE A 151 -14.43 -4.53 -6.92
CA PHE A 151 -15.02 -3.23 -6.63
C PHE A 151 -16.30 -2.97 -7.43
N THR A 152 -16.32 -3.39 -8.70
CA THR A 152 -17.50 -3.30 -9.57
C THR A 152 -17.91 -4.68 -10.09
N THR A 153 -19.10 -4.78 -10.67
CA THR A 153 -19.57 -6.03 -11.30
C THR A 153 -18.66 -6.46 -12.45
N GLU A 154 -18.22 -5.49 -13.25
CA GLU A 154 -17.35 -5.71 -14.41
C GLU A 154 -15.92 -6.08 -13.99
N GLY A 155 -15.44 -5.54 -12.88
CA GLY A 155 -14.11 -5.82 -12.33
C GLY A 155 -12.97 -5.27 -13.19
N THR A 156 -13.14 -4.06 -13.75
CA THR A 156 -12.15 -3.42 -14.63
C THR A 156 -11.83 -1.99 -14.20
N PHE A 157 -10.66 -1.46 -14.60
CA PHE A 157 -10.29 -0.08 -14.37
C PHE A 157 -11.31 0.92 -14.91
N GLU A 158 -11.83 0.68 -16.12
CA GLU A 158 -12.81 1.58 -16.74
C GLU A 158 -14.13 1.62 -15.95
N ALA A 159 -14.53 0.51 -15.33
CA ALA A 159 -15.74 0.45 -14.52
C ALA A 159 -15.62 1.19 -13.17
N ILE A 160 -14.40 1.49 -12.71
CA ILE A 160 -14.16 2.32 -11.52
C ILE A 160 -14.43 3.79 -11.84
N ILE A 161 -14.16 4.26 -13.05
CA ILE A 161 -14.24 5.68 -13.42
C ILE A 161 -15.60 6.32 -13.07
N PRO A 162 -16.76 5.71 -13.38
CA PRO A 162 -18.07 6.26 -12.98
C PRO A 162 -18.29 6.34 -11.46
N LYS A 163 -17.49 5.63 -10.66
CA LYS A 163 -17.56 5.63 -9.19
C LYS A 163 -16.73 6.74 -8.54
N LEU A 164 -15.87 7.42 -9.29
CA LEU A 164 -15.01 8.47 -8.74
C LEU A 164 -15.83 9.64 -8.16
N SER A 165 -16.95 10.01 -8.76
CA SER A 165 -17.85 11.03 -8.20
C SER A 165 -18.41 10.63 -6.84
N TYR A 166 -18.81 9.36 -6.67
CA TYR A 166 -19.26 8.82 -5.38
C TYR A 166 -18.15 8.89 -4.31
N LEU A 167 -16.91 8.48 -4.65
CA LEU A 167 -15.78 8.55 -3.72
C LEU A 167 -15.44 10.01 -3.36
N LYS A 168 -15.51 10.92 -4.31
CA LYS A 168 -15.30 12.35 -4.09
C LYS A 168 -16.40 12.95 -3.19
N ASP A 169 -17.65 12.58 -3.42
CA ASP A 169 -18.78 13.01 -2.59
C ASP A 169 -18.69 12.47 -1.16
N LEU A 170 -18.16 11.27 -0.98
CA LEU A 170 -17.82 10.71 0.33
C LEU A 170 -16.77 11.57 1.05
N GLY A 171 -15.85 12.17 0.31
CA GLY A 171 -14.71 12.94 0.83
C GLY A 171 -13.36 12.23 0.70
N VAL A 172 -13.29 11.13 -0.04
CA VAL A 172 -12.04 10.46 -0.41
C VAL A 172 -11.29 11.31 -1.43
N ASN A 173 -9.98 11.40 -1.27
CA ASN A 173 -9.08 12.12 -2.18
C ASN A 173 -7.90 11.27 -2.68
N THR A 174 -7.84 10.01 -2.29
CA THR A 174 -6.78 9.08 -2.69
C THR A 174 -7.35 7.68 -2.79
N ILE A 175 -7.18 7.00 -3.93
CA ILE A 175 -7.47 5.56 -4.04
C ILE A 175 -6.17 4.77 -3.94
N GLU A 176 -6.23 3.61 -3.29
CA GLU A 176 -5.15 2.62 -3.25
C GLU A 176 -5.62 1.36 -3.97
N LEU A 177 -4.93 1.02 -5.06
CA LEU A 177 -5.22 -0.17 -5.86
C LEU A 177 -4.42 -1.34 -5.29
N MET A 178 -5.09 -2.42 -4.88
CA MET A 178 -4.42 -3.70 -4.62
C MET A 178 -3.63 -4.14 -5.85
N PRO A 179 -2.64 -5.07 -5.72
CA PRO A 179 -1.67 -5.33 -6.79
C PRO A 179 -2.33 -5.70 -8.12
N ILE A 180 -1.81 -5.10 -9.20
CA ILE A 180 -2.34 -5.24 -10.56
C ILE A 180 -1.36 -5.93 -11.52
N ALA A 181 -0.20 -6.39 -11.02
CA ALA A 181 0.79 -7.10 -11.83
C ALA A 181 0.20 -8.40 -12.41
N GLN A 182 0.68 -8.81 -13.59
CA GLN A 182 0.17 -10.01 -14.23
C GLN A 182 0.42 -11.26 -13.39
N PHE A 183 -0.66 -11.91 -12.99
CA PHE A 183 -0.73 -13.17 -12.26
C PHE A 183 -1.38 -14.28 -13.13
N PRO A 184 -1.31 -15.57 -12.72
CA PRO A 184 -1.96 -16.67 -13.42
C PRO A 184 -3.49 -16.56 -13.42
N GLY A 185 -4.12 -16.96 -14.53
CA GLY A 185 -5.57 -16.94 -14.66
C GLY A 185 -6.17 -15.54 -14.76
N ASN A 186 -7.35 -15.34 -14.19
CA ASN A 186 -8.14 -14.11 -14.36
C ASN A 186 -8.65 -13.48 -13.05
N ARG A 187 -8.33 -14.07 -11.89
CA ARG A 187 -8.72 -13.60 -10.56
C ARG A 187 -7.67 -13.97 -9.52
N ASN A 188 -7.23 -13.01 -8.76
CA ASN A 188 -6.26 -13.14 -7.68
C ASN A 188 -6.34 -11.86 -6.84
N TRP A 189 -5.96 -11.90 -5.58
CA TRP A 189 -5.75 -10.67 -4.81
C TRP A 189 -4.67 -9.78 -5.42
N GLY A 190 -3.77 -10.36 -6.20
CA GLY A 190 -2.68 -9.70 -6.89
C GLY A 190 -1.29 -10.03 -6.34
N TYR A 191 -1.19 -10.75 -5.22
CA TYR A 191 0.09 -11.07 -4.56
C TYR A 191 0.84 -12.26 -5.18
N ASP A 192 0.27 -12.93 -6.19
CA ASP A 192 0.95 -13.96 -6.99
C ASP A 192 1.45 -13.43 -8.34
N GLY A 193 1.69 -12.14 -8.46
CA GLY A 193 2.19 -11.51 -9.69
C GLY A 193 3.58 -12.03 -10.08
N VAL A 194 3.79 -12.29 -11.37
CA VAL A 194 5.07 -12.81 -11.93
C VAL A 194 5.68 -11.89 -12.99
N TYR A 195 4.93 -10.91 -13.49
CA TYR A 195 5.42 -9.85 -14.36
C TYR A 195 5.10 -8.50 -13.74
N PRO A 196 5.99 -7.97 -12.87
CA PRO A 196 5.70 -6.74 -12.11
C PRO A 196 5.56 -5.48 -12.99
N PHE A 197 6.04 -5.53 -14.24
CA PHE A 197 5.88 -4.45 -15.20
C PHE A 197 4.57 -4.52 -15.99
N ALA A 198 3.90 -5.68 -16.04
CA ALA A 198 2.70 -5.88 -16.83
C ALA A 198 1.45 -5.55 -16.03
N VAL A 199 0.56 -4.77 -16.64
CA VAL A 199 -0.79 -4.53 -16.11
C VAL A 199 -1.69 -5.71 -16.47
N HIS A 200 -2.38 -6.29 -15.49
CA HIS A 200 -3.19 -7.50 -15.68
C HIS A 200 -4.30 -7.30 -16.71
N GLN A 201 -4.40 -8.24 -17.65
CA GLN A 201 -5.31 -8.10 -18.79
C GLN A 201 -6.79 -8.14 -18.41
N SER A 202 -7.18 -8.95 -17.41
CA SER A 202 -8.59 -9.01 -16.97
C SER A 202 -9.08 -7.72 -16.34
N TYR A 203 -8.19 -6.83 -15.92
CA TYR A 203 -8.54 -5.51 -15.38
C TYR A 203 -8.65 -4.43 -16.47
N GLY A 204 -8.31 -4.74 -17.71
CA GLY A 204 -8.33 -3.80 -18.84
C GLY A 204 -6.95 -3.37 -19.33
N GLY A 205 -5.88 -3.97 -18.79
CA GLY A 205 -4.50 -3.77 -19.22
C GLY A 205 -4.03 -2.31 -19.11
N ILE A 206 -2.99 -1.97 -19.85
CA ILE A 206 -2.32 -0.66 -19.82
C ILE A 206 -3.29 0.49 -20.07
N SER A 207 -4.10 0.38 -21.13
CA SER A 207 -5.03 1.45 -21.53
C SER A 207 -6.09 1.72 -20.46
N GLY A 208 -6.61 0.68 -19.82
CA GLY A 208 -7.58 0.82 -18.72
C GLY A 208 -6.97 1.55 -17.53
N LEU A 209 -5.75 1.17 -17.12
CA LEU A 209 -5.05 1.83 -16.02
C LEU A 209 -4.75 3.30 -16.32
N GLN A 210 -4.22 3.62 -17.53
CA GLN A 210 -3.94 5.00 -17.92
C GLN A 210 -5.20 5.87 -17.91
N LYS A 211 -6.33 5.35 -18.40
CA LYS A 211 -7.63 6.04 -18.35
C LYS A 211 -8.09 6.29 -16.93
N LEU A 212 -7.97 5.30 -16.03
CA LEU A 212 -8.36 5.44 -14.64
C LEU A 212 -7.53 6.50 -13.92
N VAL A 213 -6.19 6.42 -14.02
CA VAL A 213 -5.30 7.38 -13.35
C VAL A 213 -5.56 8.80 -13.86
N ASN A 214 -5.68 8.97 -15.18
CA ASN A 214 -6.01 10.27 -15.76
C ASN A 214 -7.36 10.82 -15.26
N ALA A 215 -8.38 9.96 -15.16
CA ALA A 215 -9.69 10.35 -14.63
C ALA A 215 -9.62 10.71 -13.13
N CYS A 216 -8.86 9.96 -12.34
CA CYS A 216 -8.64 10.27 -10.92
C CYS A 216 -8.01 11.66 -10.75
N HIS A 217 -6.96 11.98 -11.48
CA HIS A 217 -6.28 13.27 -11.40
C HIS A 217 -7.21 14.43 -11.82
N LEU A 218 -8.04 14.25 -12.83
CA LEU A 218 -9.03 15.25 -13.23
C LEU A 218 -10.08 15.51 -12.16
N GLU A 219 -10.42 14.47 -11.35
CA GLU A 219 -11.33 14.61 -10.20
C GLU A 219 -10.62 15.10 -8.92
N GLY A 220 -9.31 15.29 -8.95
CA GLY A 220 -8.52 15.68 -7.78
C GLY A 220 -8.22 14.53 -6.81
N ILE A 221 -8.19 13.30 -7.31
CA ILE A 221 -7.95 12.07 -6.55
C ILE A 221 -6.57 11.53 -6.90
N ALA A 222 -5.71 11.34 -5.90
CA ALA A 222 -4.40 10.69 -6.04
C ALA A 222 -4.55 9.16 -6.17
N VAL A 223 -3.55 8.51 -6.77
CA VAL A 223 -3.55 7.05 -6.95
C VAL A 223 -2.31 6.44 -6.33
N ILE A 224 -2.51 5.54 -5.37
CA ILE A 224 -1.49 4.65 -4.82
C ILE A 224 -1.64 3.29 -5.49
N LEU A 225 -0.52 2.64 -5.79
CA LEU A 225 -0.47 1.27 -6.26
C LEU A 225 0.26 0.40 -5.25
N ASP A 226 -0.37 -0.70 -4.87
CA ASP A 226 0.28 -1.74 -4.06
C ASP A 226 1.19 -2.59 -4.94
N VAL A 227 2.47 -2.72 -4.53
CA VAL A 227 3.51 -3.44 -5.27
C VAL A 227 4.22 -4.47 -4.39
N VAL A 228 4.45 -5.64 -4.95
CA VAL A 228 5.09 -6.78 -4.27
C VAL A 228 6.56 -6.86 -4.69
N TYR A 229 7.47 -6.42 -3.81
CA TYR A 229 8.91 -6.47 -4.05
C TYR A 229 9.66 -7.39 -3.06
N ASN A 230 8.92 -8.07 -2.20
CA ASN A 230 9.49 -9.01 -1.22
C ASN A 230 9.54 -10.46 -1.76
N HIS A 231 8.69 -10.81 -2.70
CA HIS A 231 8.61 -12.13 -3.34
C HIS A 231 8.04 -12.05 -4.76
N MET A 232 7.98 -13.17 -5.44
CA MET A 232 7.33 -13.33 -6.74
C MET A 232 6.40 -14.53 -6.69
N GLY A 233 5.31 -14.47 -7.44
CA GLY A 233 4.40 -15.60 -7.61
C GLY A 233 5.13 -16.84 -8.15
N PRO A 234 4.60 -18.05 -7.85
CA PRO A 234 5.25 -19.31 -8.24
C PRO A 234 4.99 -19.72 -9.70
N GLU A 235 3.79 -19.52 -10.23
CA GLU A 235 3.37 -20.00 -11.54
C GLU A 235 3.66 -18.98 -12.64
N GLY A 236 4.41 -19.37 -13.66
CA GLY A 236 4.82 -18.50 -14.76
C GLY A 236 6.03 -17.63 -14.45
N ASN A 237 6.71 -17.90 -13.33
CA ASN A 237 7.93 -17.20 -12.92
C ASN A 237 9.17 -17.82 -13.59
N TYR A 238 9.64 -17.19 -14.64
CA TYR A 238 10.83 -17.63 -15.38
C TYR A 238 12.11 -16.87 -15.05
N LEU A 239 12.11 -16.00 -14.04
CA LEU A 239 13.25 -15.14 -13.69
C LEU A 239 14.55 -15.94 -13.43
N SER A 240 14.46 -17.11 -12.79
CA SER A 240 15.62 -17.98 -12.54
C SER A 240 16.31 -18.51 -13.81
N GLU A 241 15.62 -18.52 -14.95
CA GLU A 241 16.18 -18.95 -16.22
C GLU A 241 16.95 -17.83 -16.93
N TYR A 242 16.65 -16.57 -16.59
CA TYR A 242 17.35 -15.41 -17.07
C TYR A 242 18.61 -15.13 -16.27
N GLY A 243 18.55 -15.20 -14.93
CA GLY A 243 19.69 -14.87 -14.09
C GLY A 243 19.46 -15.12 -12.60
N PRO A 244 20.40 -14.70 -11.75
CA PRO A 244 20.35 -14.92 -10.31
C PRO A 244 19.44 -13.90 -9.61
N TYR A 245 18.16 -13.86 -10.03
CA TYR A 245 17.12 -13.02 -9.40
C TYR A 245 16.80 -13.48 -7.97
N PHE A 246 17.07 -14.74 -7.65
CA PHE A 246 16.86 -15.33 -6.33
C PHE A 246 18.18 -15.78 -5.73
N THR A 247 18.24 -15.84 -4.38
CA THR A 247 19.39 -16.33 -3.63
C THR A 247 19.00 -17.46 -2.68
N ASP A 248 19.90 -18.41 -2.47
CA ASP A 248 19.78 -19.46 -1.47
C ASP A 248 20.25 -19.01 -0.07
N LYS A 249 20.79 -17.79 0.04
CA LYS A 249 21.30 -17.21 1.29
C LYS A 249 20.18 -17.05 2.34
N TYR A 250 18.95 -16.82 1.90
CA TYR A 250 17.79 -16.64 2.77
C TYR A 250 16.62 -17.49 2.28
N GLN A 251 15.82 -17.98 3.25
CA GLN A 251 14.52 -18.61 3.00
C GLN A 251 13.41 -17.69 3.50
N THR A 252 12.34 -17.60 2.74
CA THR A 252 11.12 -16.85 3.07
C THR A 252 9.91 -17.78 3.10
N PRO A 253 8.77 -17.37 3.66
CA PRO A 253 7.53 -18.16 3.56
C PRO A 253 7.13 -18.52 2.12
N TRP A 254 7.55 -17.71 1.14
CA TRP A 254 7.26 -17.90 -0.30
C TRP A 254 8.39 -18.65 -1.04
N GLY A 255 9.42 -19.16 -0.36
CA GLY A 255 10.52 -19.87 -0.95
C GLY A 255 11.85 -19.09 -0.90
N LYS A 256 12.68 -19.19 -1.97
CA LYS A 256 13.93 -18.45 -2.06
C LYS A 256 13.70 -16.95 -2.06
N ALA A 257 14.51 -16.21 -1.31
CA ALA A 257 14.44 -14.75 -1.31
C ALA A 257 14.91 -14.16 -2.64
N LEU A 258 14.36 -12.99 -2.98
CA LEU A 258 14.91 -12.15 -4.04
C LEU A 258 16.33 -11.70 -3.69
N ASN A 259 17.19 -11.62 -4.69
CA ASN A 259 18.61 -11.34 -4.51
C ASN A 259 18.88 -9.83 -4.41
N PHE A 260 18.82 -9.28 -3.20
CA PHE A 260 19.14 -7.87 -2.96
C PHE A 260 20.55 -7.63 -2.42
N ASP A 261 21.32 -8.67 -2.00
CA ASP A 261 22.62 -8.48 -1.33
C ASP A 261 23.67 -9.57 -1.60
N ASP A 262 23.43 -10.47 -2.56
CA ASP A 262 24.40 -11.49 -2.99
C ASP A 262 25.01 -11.10 -4.35
N ALA A 263 25.86 -11.95 -4.90
CA ALA A 263 26.50 -11.73 -6.21
C ALA A 263 25.46 -11.39 -7.29
N TRP A 264 25.73 -10.36 -8.09
CA TRP A 264 24.85 -9.85 -9.16
C TRP A 264 23.58 -9.10 -8.68
N CYS A 265 23.46 -8.81 -7.39
CA CYS A 265 22.28 -8.15 -6.83
C CYS A 265 21.99 -6.75 -7.43
N ASP A 266 23.01 -6.01 -7.89
CA ASP A 266 22.84 -4.67 -8.46
C ASP A 266 21.85 -4.65 -9.63
N HIS A 267 21.80 -5.72 -10.43
CA HIS A 267 20.90 -5.85 -11.58
C HIS A 267 19.47 -6.19 -11.13
N VAL A 268 19.33 -6.99 -10.06
CA VAL A 268 18.01 -7.29 -9.46
C VAL A 268 17.45 -6.04 -8.79
N ARG A 269 18.29 -5.29 -8.06
CA ARG A 269 17.91 -3.98 -7.48
C ARG A 269 17.46 -3.01 -8.57
N ASN A 270 18.22 -2.90 -9.66
CA ASN A 270 17.87 -2.08 -10.82
C ASN A 270 16.54 -2.50 -11.44
N PHE A 271 16.24 -3.81 -11.55
CA PHE A 271 14.96 -4.32 -12.05
C PHE A 271 13.78 -3.74 -11.26
N PHE A 272 13.79 -3.82 -9.92
CA PHE A 272 12.71 -3.30 -9.07
C PHE A 272 12.68 -1.77 -9.03
N ILE A 273 13.85 -1.09 -9.05
CA ILE A 273 13.91 0.38 -9.15
C ILE A 273 13.28 0.85 -10.46
N GLN A 274 13.63 0.24 -11.60
CA GLN A 274 13.04 0.59 -12.90
C GLN A 274 11.53 0.32 -12.95
N ASN A 275 11.05 -0.68 -12.24
CA ASN A 275 9.63 -0.94 -12.09
C ASN A 275 8.93 0.20 -11.33
N ALA A 276 9.43 0.59 -10.17
CA ALA A 276 8.87 1.69 -9.40
C ALA A 276 8.88 3.02 -10.18
N LEU A 277 10.01 3.34 -10.82
CA LEU A 277 10.12 4.55 -11.64
C LEU A 277 9.17 4.53 -12.86
N MET A 278 8.93 3.36 -13.45
CA MET A 278 7.95 3.18 -14.51
C MET A 278 6.54 3.53 -14.03
N TRP A 279 6.10 3.01 -12.89
CA TRP A 279 4.77 3.34 -12.34
C TRP A 279 4.61 4.84 -12.13
N PHE A 280 5.62 5.50 -11.58
CA PHE A 280 5.59 6.94 -11.33
C PHE A 280 5.64 7.80 -12.60
N ARG A 281 6.49 7.43 -13.57
CA ARG A 281 6.76 8.23 -14.76
C ARG A 281 5.80 7.94 -15.90
N ASP A 282 5.54 6.64 -16.19
CA ASP A 282 4.84 6.21 -17.40
C ASP A 282 3.32 6.03 -17.16
N PHE A 283 2.94 5.81 -15.89
CA PHE A 283 1.55 5.63 -15.47
C PHE A 283 1.04 6.73 -14.52
N HIS A 284 1.86 7.71 -14.21
CA HIS A 284 1.56 8.86 -13.34
C HIS A 284 1.12 8.50 -11.91
N ILE A 285 1.31 7.27 -11.45
CA ILE A 285 1.00 6.84 -10.09
C ILE A 285 1.64 7.81 -9.08
N ASP A 286 0.93 8.15 -7.98
CA ASP A 286 1.33 9.14 -7.00
C ASP A 286 2.06 8.56 -5.78
N GLY A 287 1.76 7.31 -5.44
CA GLY A 287 2.40 6.59 -4.35
C GLY A 287 2.51 5.09 -4.64
N LEU A 288 3.48 4.43 -4.04
CA LEU A 288 3.54 2.97 -3.99
C LEU A 288 3.42 2.53 -2.53
N ARG A 289 2.49 1.62 -2.25
CA ARG A 289 2.49 0.82 -1.02
C ARG A 289 3.37 -0.39 -1.28
N LEU A 290 4.38 -0.59 -0.46
CA LEU A 290 5.34 -1.69 -0.59
C LEU A 290 4.94 -2.80 0.36
N ASP A 291 4.54 -3.93 -0.19
CA ASP A 291 4.13 -5.13 0.53
C ASP A 291 5.29 -5.72 1.35
N ALA A 292 5.00 -6.10 2.60
CA ALA A 292 5.87 -6.85 3.51
C ALA A 292 7.36 -6.44 3.45
N VAL A 293 7.66 -5.14 3.57
CA VAL A 293 9.05 -4.65 3.43
C VAL A 293 10.04 -5.31 4.40
N HIS A 294 9.58 -5.84 5.51
CA HIS A 294 10.38 -6.60 6.49
C HIS A 294 10.83 -7.98 5.96
N ALA A 295 10.18 -8.49 4.92
CA ALA A 295 10.58 -9.71 4.24
C ALA A 295 11.68 -9.48 3.18
N ILE A 296 11.97 -8.24 2.79
CA ILE A 296 13.10 -7.88 1.94
C ILE A 296 14.41 -8.09 2.73
N LYS A 297 15.16 -9.13 2.36
CA LYS A 297 16.43 -9.48 3.01
C LYS A 297 17.59 -8.80 2.30
N ASP A 298 18.18 -7.80 2.95
CA ASP A 298 19.30 -7.03 2.42
C ASP A 298 20.23 -6.59 3.57
N LEU A 299 21.43 -7.15 3.62
CA LEU A 299 22.49 -6.81 4.57
C LEU A 299 23.62 -6.01 3.92
N SER A 300 23.40 -5.44 2.73
CA SER A 300 24.39 -4.58 2.09
C SER A 300 24.57 -3.25 2.83
N ALA A 301 25.69 -2.58 2.57
CA ALA A 301 26.00 -1.28 3.18
C ALA A 301 24.95 -0.20 2.87
N LYS A 302 24.29 -0.29 1.73
CA LYS A 302 23.15 0.54 1.34
C LYS A 302 21.94 -0.36 1.08
N HIS A 303 20.99 -0.36 1.98
CA HIS A 303 19.78 -1.17 1.85
C HIS A 303 18.99 -0.79 0.60
N PHE A 304 18.37 -1.77 -0.08
CA PHE A 304 17.54 -1.58 -1.29
C PHE A 304 16.46 -0.51 -1.10
N LEU A 305 15.74 -0.54 0.01
CA LEU A 305 14.69 0.45 0.29
C LEU A 305 15.24 1.89 0.35
N LYS A 306 16.45 2.07 0.91
CA LYS A 306 17.11 3.37 0.91
C LYS A 306 17.45 3.83 -0.51
N GLU A 307 17.97 2.93 -1.34
CA GLU A 307 18.28 3.21 -2.73
C GLU A 307 17.02 3.55 -3.53
N LEU A 308 15.95 2.77 -3.35
CA LEU A 308 14.66 3.02 -3.97
C LEU A 308 14.10 4.40 -3.59
N THR A 309 14.23 4.80 -2.32
CA THR A 309 13.77 6.12 -1.85
C THR A 309 14.57 7.24 -2.52
N GLU A 310 15.91 7.13 -2.57
CA GLU A 310 16.77 8.12 -3.22
C GLU A 310 16.44 8.30 -4.70
N GLU A 311 16.15 7.20 -5.42
CA GLU A 311 15.78 7.28 -6.84
C GLU A 311 14.36 7.83 -7.05
N THR A 312 13.43 7.54 -6.13
CA THR A 312 12.08 8.11 -6.14
C THR A 312 12.10 9.62 -5.88
N GLU A 313 12.92 10.09 -4.94
CA GLU A 313 13.08 11.53 -4.67
C GLU A 313 13.69 12.23 -5.87
N ARG A 314 14.73 11.67 -6.49
CA ARG A 314 15.36 12.21 -7.70
C ARG A 314 14.35 12.31 -8.86
N LEU A 315 13.54 11.28 -9.07
CA LEU A 315 12.49 11.33 -10.10
C LEU A 315 11.45 12.40 -9.78
N SER A 316 11.04 12.52 -8.50
CA SER A 316 10.09 13.56 -8.05
C SER A 316 10.60 14.97 -8.36
N GLU A 317 11.91 15.23 -8.15
CA GLU A 317 12.54 16.50 -8.50
C GLU A 317 12.51 16.77 -10.01
N ILE A 318 12.81 15.75 -10.83
CA ILE A 318 12.79 15.86 -12.30
C ILE A 318 11.37 16.14 -12.82
N LEU A 319 10.37 15.43 -12.28
CA LEU A 319 8.98 15.58 -12.70
C LEU A 319 8.32 16.85 -12.15
N GLY A 320 8.86 17.43 -11.07
CA GLY A 320 8.22 18.52 -10.32
C GLY A 320 6.90 18.10 -9.65
N VAL A 321 6.72 16.79 -9.42
CA VAL A 321 5.55 16.18 -8.77
C VAL A 321 6.04 15.21 -7.71
N ARG A 322 5.60 15.40 -6.47
CA ARG A 322 6.01 14.55 -5.35
C ARG A 322 5.46 13.13 -5.53
N LYS A 323 6.30 12.12 -5.34
CA LYS A 323 5.95 10.70 -5.34
C LYS A 323 6.26 10.11 -3.95
N TYR A 324 5.41 9.17 -3.48
CA TYR A 324 5.50 8.63 -2.14
C TYR A 324 5.74 7.13 -2.13
N LEU A 325 6.48 6.65 -1.13
CA LEU A 325 6.67 5.25 -0.80
C LEU A 325 6.11 5.00 0.59
N ILE A 326 5.18 4.06 0.73
CA ILE A 326 4.48 3.72 1.97
C ILE A 326 4.83 2.27 2.30
N ALA A 327 5.36 2.03 3.49
CA ALA A 327 5.74 0.69 3.93
C ALA A 327 4.56 -0.05 4.55
N GLU A 328 4.36 -1.32 4.20
CA GLU A 328 3.65 -2.26 5.06
C GLU A 328 4.69 -3.08 5.84
N CYS A 329 4.60 -3.03 7.18
CA CYS A 329 5.59 -3.65 8.04
C CYS A 329 5.02 -3.96 9.43
N ASP A 330 4.98 -5.23 9.80
CA ASP A 330 4.44 -5.67 11.09
C ASP A 330 5.48 -5.63 12.24
N LEU A 331 6.69 -5.12 12.02
CA LEU A 331 7.75 -5.12 13.04
C LEU A 331 7.66 -3.96 14.04
N ASN A 332 6.81 -2.97 13.82
CA ASN A 332 6.83 -1.71 14.59
C ASN A 332 8.23 -1.07 14.59
N ASP A 333 8.86 -0.99 13.43
CA ASP A 333 10.21 -0.46 13.30
C ASP A 333 10.19 0.89 12.57
N ALA A 334 10.42 1.96 13.31
CA ALA A 334 10.49 3.32 12.76
C ALA A 334 11.66 3.54 11.79
N LYS A 335 12.65 2.64 11.74
CA LYS A 335 13.79 2.72 10.83
C LYS A 335 13.36 2.81 9.36
N PHE A 336 12.25 2.19 8.99
CA PHE A 336 11.75 2.24 7.61
C PHE A 336 11.44 3.67 7.16
N ILE A 337 10.90 4.50 8.05
CA ILE A 337 10.46 5.87 7.76
C ILE A 337 11.38 6.97 8.33
N GLN A 338 12.38 6.59 9.14
CA GLN A 338 13.35 7.57 9.63
C GLN A 338 14.23 8.11 8.48
N PRO A 339 14.66 9.38 8.57
CA PRO A 339 15.50 9.99 7.54
C PRO A 339 16.88 9.31 7.40
N HIS A 340 17.45 9.37 6.20
CA HIS A 340 18.77 8.80 5.88
C HIS A 340 19.91 9.24 6.82
N PRO A 341 20.01 10.53 7.27
CA PRO A 341 21.10 10.96 8.15
C PRO A 341 21.12 10.29 9.52
N VAL A 342 19.99 9.79 10.01
CA VAL A 342 19.92 9.06 11.29
C VAL A 342 19.92 7.54 11.10
N GLY A 343 20.19 7.07 9.88
CA GLY A 343 20.32 5.62 9.58
C GLY A 343 19.03 4.95 9.11
N GLY A 344 17.97 5.71 8.88
CA GLY A 344 16.72 5.19 8.33
C GLY A 344 16.76 4.97 6.82
N PHE A 345 15.71 4.34 6.30
CA PHE A 345 15.55 4.05 4.87
C PHE A 345 14.82 5.18 4.12
N GLY A 346 14.19 6.12 4.83
CA GLY A 346 13.60 7.33 4.28
C GLY A 346 12.27 7.16 3.57
N LEU A 347 11.57 6.02 3.74
CA LEU A 347 10.20 5.89 3.22
C LEU A 347 9.31 6.97 3.83
N HIS A 348 8.24 7.32 3.14
CA HIS A 348 7.45 8.49 3.48
C HIS A 348 6.40 8.22 4.56
N ALA A 349 5.83 6.99 4.59
CA ALA A 349 4.89 6.55 5.61
C ALA A 349 4.95 5.04 5.84
N GLN A 350 4.24 4.59 6.89
CA GLN A 350 4.11 3.18 7.25
C GLN A 350 2.69 2.88 7.73
N TRP A 351 2.15 1.72 7.38
CA TRP A 351 0.91 1.17 7.95
C TRP A 351 1.10 0.77 9.41
N VAL A 352 0.05 0.89 10.24
CA VAL A 352 0.07 0.59 11.67
C VAL A 352 -1.04 -0.40 12.00
N ASP A 353 -0.75 -1.70 11.90
CA ASP A 353 -1.70 -2.79 12.17
C ASP A 353 -2.18 -2.79 13.62
N GLU A 354 -1.31 -2.44 14.57
CA GLU A 354 -1.66 -2.47 16.00
C GLU A 354 -2.79 -1.51 16.36
N PHE A 355 -2.98 -0.42 15.61
CA PHE A 355 -4.11 0.49 15.81
C PHE A 355 -5.44 -0.21 15.47
N HIS A 356 -5.46 -0.94 14.34
CA HIS A 356 -6.57 -1.84 13.99
C HIS A 356 -6.77 -2.91 15.07
N HIS A 357 -5.71 -3.62 15.47
CA HIS A 357 -5.81 -4.71 16.46
C HIS A 357 -6.42 -4.23 17.78
N ALA A 358 -6.05 -3.04 18.25
CA ALA A 358 -6.60 -2.46 19.47
C ALA A 358 -8.09 -2.15 19.34
N ILE A 359 -8.52 -1.52 18.25
CA ILE A 359 -9.94 -1.22 17.99
C ILE A 359 -10.73 -2.53 17.87
N HIS A 360 -10.27 -3.43 17.03
CA HIS A 360 -10.96 -4.70 16.74
C HIS A 360 -11.18 -5.51 18.01
N ALA A 361 -10.12 -5.76 18.78
CA ALA A 361 -10.21 -6.52 20.02
C ALA A 361 -11.12 -5.87 21.08
N LEU A 362 -11.22 -4.53 21.10
CA LEU A 362 -12.11 -3.81 22.01
C LEU A 362 -13.59 -3.96 21.64
N ILE A 363 -13.94 -3.93 20.34
CA ILE A 363 -15.34 -3.94 19.91
C ILE A 363 -15.89 -5.33 19.63
N THR A 364 -15.04 -6.31 19.26
CA THR A 364 -15.45 -7.70 19.00
C THR A 364 -15.24 -8.60 20.21
N GLY A 365 -14.28 -8.28 21.08
CA GLY A 365 -13.85 -9.16 22.17
C GLY A 365 -12.92 -10.30 21.71
N GLU A 366 -12.56 -10.37 20.44
CA GLU A 366 -11.65 -11.39 19.90
C GLU A 366 -10.24 -11.27 20.49
N LYS A 367 -9.67 -12.41 20.92
CA LYS A 367 -8.35 -12.52 21.56
C LYS A 367 -7.58 -13.74 21.08
N MET A 368 -7.73 -14.11 19.82
CA MET A 368 -7.02 -15.24 19.21
C MET A 368 -6.00 -14.73 18.20
N GLY A 369 -4.95 -15.54 17.94
CA GLY A 369 -3.92 -15.19 16.99
C GLY A 369 -3.24 -13.86 17.36
N TYR A 370 -3.08 -12.98 16.39
CA TYR A 370 -2.44 -11.68 16.59
C TYR A 370 -3.25 -10.69 17.46
N TYR A 371 -4.54 -10.95 17.73
CA TYR A 371 -5.34 -10.16 18.68
C TYR A 371 -5.08 -10.51 20.15
N ALA A 372 -4.34 -11.59 20.44
CA ALA A 372 -4.15 -12.10 21.80
C ALA A 372 -3.54 -11.08 22.78
N ASP A 373 -2.70 -10.19 22.28
CA ASP A 373 -2.03 -9.15 23.07
C ASP A 373 -2.87 -7.88 23.26
N PHE A 374 -4.04 -7.77 22.61
CA PHE A 374 -4.84 -6.55 22.55
C PHE A 374 -6.15 -6.67 23.35
N GLY A 375 -6.95 -5.59 23.38
CA GLY A 375 -8.27 -5.55 24.04
C GLY A 375 -8.30 -4.82 25.36
N SER A 376 -7.27 -4.01 25.69
CA SER A 376 -7.36 -3.00 26.74
C SER A 376 -7.48 -1.61 26.15
N LEU A 377 -8.20 -0.73 26.84
CA LEU A 377 -8.35 0.67 26.42
C LEU A 377 -7.00 1.41 26.46
N GLU A 378 -6.09 0.97 27.33
CA GLU A 378 -4.71 1.49 27.40
C GLU A 378 -3.91 1.23 26.12
N HIS A 379 -4.15 0.11 25.43
CA HIS A 379 -3.52 -0.14 24.14
C HIS A 379 -3.95 0.90 23.10
N LEU A 380 -5.24 1.21 23.03
CA LEU A 380 -5.74 2.23 22.12
C LEU A 380 -5.24 3.63 22.51
N ARG A 381 -5.23 3.97 23.82
CA ARG A 381 -4.66 5.23 24.33
C ARG A 381 -3.21 5.39 23.84
N LYS A 382 -2.41 4.35 24.02
CA LYS A 382 -1.03 4.29 23.53
C LYS A 382 -0.94 4.42 22.01
N GLY A 383 -1.85 3.76 21.29
CA GLY A 383 -1.95 3.89 19.84
C GLY A 383 -2.13 5.34 19.39
N PHE A 384 -2.91 6.15 20.10
CA PHE A 384 -3.08 7.58 19.82
C PHE A 384 -1.85 8.42 20.15
N SER A 385 -1.12 8.13 21.23
CA SER A 385 0.03 8.94 21.67
C SER A 385 1.36 8.48 21.06
N ASP A 386 1.61 7.18 21.06
CA ASP A 386 2.92 6.60 20.75
C ASP A 386 3.00 6.02 19.34
N THR A 387 1.87 5.79 18.70
CA THR A 387 1.67 5.10 17.42
C THR A 387 1.82 3.58 17.57
N PHE A 388 3.01 3.09 17.88
CA PHE A 388 3.24 1.68 18.17
C PHE A 388 2.85 1.36 19.61
N ILE A 389 1.96 0.39 19.78
CA ILE A 389 1.54 -0.09 21.10
C ILE A 389 2.66 -0.87 21.75
N TYR A 390 3.30 -1.75 20.99
CA TYR A 390 4.55 -2.41 21.36
C TYR A 390 5.72 -1.61 20.78
N ASN A 391 6.34 -0.79 21.60
CA ASN A 391 7.42 0.14 21.26
C ASN A 391 8.71 -0.13 22.04
N GLY A 392 9.13 -1.38 22.13
CA GLY A 392 10.23 -1.85 22.95
C GLY A 392 9.76 -2.52 24.23
N THR A 393 8.50 -2.93 24.31
CA THR A 393 7.89 -3.62 25.45
C THR A 393 7.71 -5.12 25.16
N PHE A 394 7.54 -5.94 26.22
CA PHE A 394 7.36 -7.38 26.06
C PHE A 394 5.95 -7.72 25.56
N SER A 395 5.87 -8.48 24.46
CA SER A 395 4.64 -9.06 23.92
C SER A 395 4.50 -10.49 24.45
N ALA A 396 3.40 -10.78 25.13
CA ALA A 396 3.15 -12.11 25.69
C ALA A 396 2.85 -13.14 24.59
N HIS A 397 2.15 -12.75 23.55
CA HIS A 397 1.87 -13.59 22.39
C HIS A 397 3.15 -13.90 21.59
N ARG A 398 3.93 -12.87 21.27
CA ARG A 398 5.20 -13.02 20.54
C ARG A 398 6.34 -13.58 21.39
N LYS A 399 6.18 -13.62 22.73
CA LYS A 399 7.16 -14.11 23.71
C LYS A 399 8.52 -13.42 23.61
N LYS A 400 8.54 -12.14 23.26
CA LYS A 400 9.74 -11.31 23.11
C LYS A 400 9.43 -9.83 23.29
N VAL A 401 10.47 -9.03 23.52
CA VAL A 401 10.39 -7.57 23.37
C VAL A 401 10.17 -7.24 21.88
N PHE A 402 9.24 -6.34 21.62
CA PHE A 402 8.78 -6.07 20.25
C PHE A 402 8.65 -4.56 19.99
N GLY A 403 8.93 -4.17 18.74
CA GLY A 403 8.85 -2.79 18.27
C GLY A 403 9.98 -1.90 18.76
N ASN A 404 9.95 -0.67 18.31
CA ASN A 404 10.81 0.42 18.80
C ASN A 404 10.03 1.74 18.92
N ASP A 405 10.69 2.77 19.46
CA ASP A 405 10.10 4.08 19.64
C ASP A 405 9.96 4.83 18.31
N ALA A 406 8.74 5.32 18.04
CA ALA A 406 8.41 6.15 16.87
C ALA A 406 8.22 7.64 17.23
N SER A 407 8.53 8.06 18.44
CA SER A 407 8.29 9.43 18.92
C SER A 407 9.02 10.52 18.12
N GLY A 408 10.12 10.16 17.44
CA GLY A 408 10.85 11.03 16.52
C GLY A 408 10.17 11.28 15.17
N ASN A 409 9.10 10.55 14.85
CA ASN A 409 8.39 10.64 13.58
C ASN A 409 7.07 11.39 13.75
N PRO A 410 6.71 12.35 12.88
CA PRO A 410 5.43 13.06 12.95
C PRO A 410 4.26 12.14 12.58
N PHE A 411 3.05 12.48 13.01
CA PHE A 411 1.86 11.65 12.82
C PHE A 411 1.50 11.37 11.35
N ASN A 412 1.79 12.29 10.44
CA ASN A 412 1.54 12.14 9.00
C ASN A 412 2.47 11.14 8.28
N GLN A 413 3.31 10.44 9.01
CA GLN A 413 4.09 9.31 8.48
C GLN A 413 3.45 7.95 8.81
N PHE A 414 2.20 7.92 9.31
CA PHE A 414 1.54 6.67 9.68
C PHE A 414 0.13 6.60 9.11
N VAL A 415 -0.21 5.42 8.57
CA VAL A 415 -1.53 5.11 8.01
C VAL A 415 -2.24 4.16 8.97
N VAL A 416 -3.48 4.50 9.34
CA VAL A 416 -4.32 3.69 10.23
C VAL A 416 -5.66 3.36 9.60
N PHE A 417 -6.22 2.24 9.97
CA PHE A 417 -7.47 1.70 9.43
C PHE A 417 -8.23 0.90 10.49
N SER A 418 -9.53 0.78 10.31
CA SER A 418 -10.38 -0.16 11.05
C SER A 418 -10.52 -1.49 10.31
N GLN A 419 -10.35 -1.48 9.00
CA GLN A 419 -10.36 -2.62 8.10
C GLN A 419 -9.42 -2.35 6.92
N ASN A 420 -8.83 -3.42 6.37
CA ASN A 420 -8.16 -3.46 5.08
C ASN A 420 -8.35 -4.85 4.46
N HIS A 421 -7.74 -5.10 3.29
CA HIS A 421 -7.86 -6.39 2.61
C HIS A 421 -7.35 -7.56 3.47
N ASP A 422 -6.23 -7.38 4.19
CA ASP A 422 -5.64 -8.43 5.04
C ASP A 422 -6.49 -8.74 6.28
N GLN A 423 -6.95 -7.72 6.97
CA GLN A 423 -7.70 -7.88 8.23
C GLN A 423 -9.07 -8.55 8.02
N ILE A 424 -9.65 -8.38 6.83
CA ILE A 424 -10.88 -9.05 6.43
C ILE A 424 -10.58 -10.39 5.78
N GLY A 425 -9.73 -10.40 4.77
CA GLY A 425 -9.54 -11.58 3.91
C GLY A 425 -8.75 -12.71 4.54
N ASN A 426 -7.97 -12.44 5.60
CA ASN A 426 -7.32 -13.48 6.40
C ASN A 426 -8.26 -14.13 7.43
N ARG A 427 -9.50 -13.65 7.58
CA ARG A 427 -10.53 -14.37 8.33
C ARG A 427 -11.03 -15.56 7.52
N MET A 428 -11.47 -16.63 8.21
CA MET A 428 -11.89 -17.86 7.55
C MET A 428 -13.00 -17.65 6.53
N LEU A 429 -13.99 -16.81 6.87
CA LEU A 429 -15.15 -16.50 6.03
C LEU A 429 -15.10 -15.07 5.45
N GLY A 430 -13.99 -14.36 5.60
CA GLY A 430 -13.81 -13.01 5.05
C GLY A 430 -14.80 -11.99 5.61
N GLU A 431 -15.21 -12.14 6.89
CA GLU A 431 -16.27 -11.32 7.51
C GLU A 431 -15.80 -9.88 7.72
N ARG A 432 -16.66 -8.96 7.32
CA ARG A 432 -16.48 -7.53 7.52
C ARG A 432 -16.97 -7.09 8.90
N LEU A 433 -16.48 -5.97 9.37
CA LEU A 433 -16.89 -5.40 10.65
C LEU A 433 -18.41 -5.19 10.74
N SER A 434 -19.06 -4.88 9.61
CA SER A 434 -20.51 -4.73 9.47
C SER A 434 -21.33 -5.97 9.88
N THR A 435 -20.72 -7.16 9.78
CA THR A 435 -21.35 -8.43 10.16
C THR A 435 -20.92 -8.92 11.55
N LEU A 436 -19.82 -8.39 12.08
CA LEU A 436 -19.24 -8.81 13.36
C LEU A 436 -19.75 -8.01 14.55
N VAL A 437 -20.09 -6.74 14.35
CA VAL A 437 -20.40 -5.83 15.46
C VAL A 437 -21.69 -5.03 15.21
N SER A 438 -22.20 -4.39 16.26
CA SER A 438 -23.39 -3.54 16.16
C SER A 438 -23.14 -2.30 15.30
N PHE A 439 -24.20 -1.68 14.80
CA PHE A 439 -24.14 -0.43 14.04
C PHE A 439 -23.46 0.71 14.83
N GLU A 440 -23.71 0.77 16.14
CA GLU A 440 -23.06 1.74 17.02
C GLU A 440 -21.55 1.52 17.09
N ALA A 441 -21.10 0.26 17.20
CA ALA A 441 -19.69 -0.09 17.23
C ALA A 441 -18.99 0.19 15.88
N GLN A 442 -19.67 0.02 14.74
CA GLN A 442 -19.14 0.42 13.43
C GLN A 442 -18.88 1.93 13.37
N LYS A 443 -19.86 2.75 13.84
CA LYS A 443 -19.71 4.20 13.91
C LYS A 443 -18.58 4.62 14.86
N LEU A 444 -18.44 3.94 16.00
CA LEU A 444 -17.35 4.18 16.94
C LEU A 444 -15.98 3.86 16.30
N ALA A 445 -15.85 2.72 15.62
CA ALA A 445 -14.62 2.34 14.94
C ALA A 445 -14.21 3.39 13.89
N ALA A 446 -15.12 3.77 13.00
CA ALA A 446 -14.91 4.81 11.99
C ALA A 446 -14.53 6.16 12.64
N GLY A 447 -15.29 6.60 13.65
CA GLY A 447 -15.00 7.83 14.38
C GLY A 447 -13.64 7.82 15.08
N THR A 448 -13.19 6.66 15.55
CA THR A 448 -11.86 6.48 16.15
C THR A 448 -10.74 6.70 15.14
N ILE A 449 -10.88 6.13 13.94
CA ILE A 449 -9.94 6.34 12.83
C ILE A 449 -9.91 7.81 12.42
N PHE A 450 -11.08 8.43 12.23
CA PHE A 450 -11.15 9.81 11.75
C PHE A 450 -10.80 10.87 12.81
N LEU A 451 -10.91 10.55 14.09
CA LEU A 451 -10.42 11.43 15.16
C LEU A 451 -8.90 11.35 15.32
N SER A 452 -8.28 10.27 14.89
CA SER A 452 -6.83 10.07 15.06
C SER A 452 -6.01 11.12 14.29
N PRO A 453 -4.78 11.43 14.73
CA PRO A 453 -3.91 12.37 14.02
C PRO A 453 -3.23 11.78 12.78
N TYR A 454 -3.52 10.54 12.45
CA TYR A 454 -2.88 9.76 11.38
C TYR A 454 -3.58 9.93 10.04
N ILE A 455 -2.97 9.37 8.98
CA ILE A 455 -3.57 9.25 7.65
C ILE A 455 -4.62 8.13 7.71
N PRO A 456 -5.90 8.40 7.47
CA PRO A 456 -6.93 7.38 7.51
C PRO A 456 -6.97 6.57 6.20
N LEU A 457 -7.14 5.26 6.33
CA LEU A 457 -7.45 4.37 5.23
C LEU A 457 -8.80 3.69 5.48
N LEU A 458 -9.63 3.68 4.45
CA LEU A 458 -10.91 3.00 4.39
C LEU A 458 -10.80 1.81 3.44
N PHE A 459 -11.38 0.68 3.80
CA PHE A 459 -11.51 -0.45 2.88
C PHE A 459 -12.84 -0.40 2.13
N MET A 460 -12.81 -0.70 0.83
CA MET A 460 -13.97 -0.62 -0.07
C MET A 460 -15.25 -1.20 0.54
N GLY A 461 -16.31 -0.40 0.56
CA GLY A 461 -17.65 -0.77 1.04
C GLY A 461 -17.89 -0.57 2.53
N GLU A 462 -16.89 -0.19 3.33
CA GLU A 462 -17.10 0.01 4.77
C GLU A 462 -18.01 1.20 5.08
N GLU A 463 -17.98 2.22 4.21
CA GLU A 463 -18.73 3.47 4.35
C GLU A 463 -20.26 3.32 4.24
N TYR A 464 -20.73 2.21 3.69
CA TYR A 464 -22.17 1.88 3.66
C TYR A 464 -22.49 0.56 4.37
N GLY A 465 -21.48 -0.03 5.04
CA GLY A 465 -21.66 -1.28 5.78
C GLY A 465 -21.88 -2.50 4.88
N GLU A 466 -21.06 -2.64 3.82
CA GLU A 466 -21.08 -3.82 2.95
C GLU A 466 -21.08 -5.12 3.76
N THR A 467 -21.93 -6.06 3.38
CA THR A 467 -22.08 -7.35 4.06
C THR A 467 -21.50 -8.54 3.28
N ASN A 468 -21.25 -8.35 1.96
CA ASN A 468 -20.54 -9.37 1.21
C ASN A 468 -19.13 -9.53 1.78
N PRO A 469 -18.65 -10.77 1.99
CA PRO A 469 -17.31 -11.02 2.51
C PRO A 469 -16.24 -10.55 1.51
N PHE A 470 -15.00 -10.43 1.97
CA PHE A 470 -13.84 -10.33 1.09
C PHE A 470 -12.97 -11.57 1.33
N LEU A 471 -13.20 -12.61 0.53
CA LEU A 471 -12.55 -13.91 0.67
C LEU A 471 -11.20 -13.94 -0.02
N TYR A 472 -10.29 -14.80 0.42
CA TYR A 472 -9.07 -15.09 -0.32
C TYR A 472 -9.40 -15.92 -1.56
N PHE A 473 -8.99 -15.44 -2.75
CA PHE A 473 -9.24 -16.08 -4.04
C PHE A 473 -8.04 -16.02 -4.97
N VAL A 474 -7.85 -17.08 -5.75
CA VAL A 474 -6.83 -17.26 -6.77
C VAL A 474 -7.41 -17.98 -7.99
N SER A 475 -6.68 -18.01 -9.11
CA SER A 475 -7.01 -18.84 -10.27
C SER A 475 -5.76 -19.42 -10.94
N HIS A 476 -5.04 -20.24 -10.19
CA HIS A 476 -3.89 -20.97 -10.71
C HIS A 476 -4.31 -22.00 -11.76
N THR A 477 -3.40 -22.33 -12.69
CA THR A 477 -3.60 -23.32 -13.74
C THR A 477 -2.76 -24.58 -13.51
N ASP A 478 -1.74 -24.53 -12.65
CA ASP A 478 -0.97 -25.71 -12.21
C ASP A 478 -1.75 -26.50 -11.15
N GLU A 479 -2.12 -27.75 -11.46
CA GLU A 479 -2.95 -28.60 -10.60
C GLU A 479 -2.30 -28.87 -9.24
N ASN A 480 -0.98 -29.02 -9.16
CA ASN A 480 -0.27 -29.26 -7.90
C ASN A 480 -0.30 -28.01 -7.02
N LEU A 481 -0.15 -26.84 -7.61
CA LEU A 481 -0.23 -25.58 -6.90
C LEU A 481 -1.65 -25.30 -6.40
N VAL A 482 -2.68 -25.58 -7.22
CA VAL A 482 -4.08 -25.49 -6.83
C VAL A 482 -4.37 -26.32 -5.58
N GLU A 483 -3.91 -27.57 -5.58
CA GLU A 483 -4.11 -28.46 -4.43
C GLU A 483 -3.31 -28.02 -3.19
N ALA A 484 -2.08 -27.52 -3.39
CA ALA A 484 -1.25 -26.98 -2.31
C ALA A 484 -1.91 -25.76 -1.64
N VAL A 485 -2.46 -24.83 -2.42
CA VAL A 485 -3.16 -23.64 -1.91
C VAL A 485 -4.43 -24.04 -1.14
N ARG A 486 -5.25 -24.95 -1.68
CA ARG A 486 -6.44 -25.47 -0.99
C ARG A 486 -6.08 -26.09 0.37
N ASN A 487 -5.05 -26.93 0.40
CA ASN A 487 -4.60 -27.60 1.61
C ASN A 487 -3.98 -26.61 2.60
N GLY A 488 -3.22 -25.64 2.13
CA GLY A 488 -2.66 -24.55 2.93
C GLY A 488 -3.78 -23.80 3.66
N ARG A 489 -4.78 -23.32 2.93
CA ARG A 489 -5.90 -22.56 3.51
C ARG A 489 -6.72 -23.39 4.51
N LYS A 490 -7.01 -24.65 4.21
CA LYS A 490 -7.68 -25.56 5.17
C LYS A 490 -6.87 -25.78 6.45
N ASN A 491 -5.54 -25.90 6.34
CA ASN A 491 -4.66 -26.13 7.49
C ASN A 491 -4.53 -24.88 8.38
N GLU A 492 -4.59 -23.69 7.80
CA GLU A 492 -4.55 -22.42 8.53
C GLU A 492 -5.70 -22.31 9.55
N PHE A 493 -6.88 -22.80 9.21
CA PHE A 493 -8.08 -22.72 10.05
C PHE A 493 -8.44 -24.02 10.81
N LYS A 494 -7.58 -25.04 10.81
CA LYS A 494 -7.83 -26.31 11.51
C LYS A 494 -8.17 -26.18 12.99
N ASP A 495 -7.59 -25.20 13.66
CA ASP A 495 -7.75 -24.98 15.09
C ASP A 495 -8.96 -24.08 15.43
N PHE A 496 -9.60 -23.54 14.41
CA PHE A 496 -10.86 -22.82 14.56
C PHE A 496 -12.01 -23.84 14.56
N HIS A 497 -12.59 -24.13 15.70
CA HIS A 497 -13.69 -25.07 15.91
C HIS A 497 -15.03 -24.58 15.30
N ASN A 498 -15.02 -24.10 14.06
CA ASN A 498 -16.24 -23.72 13.36
C ASN A 498 -16.80 -24.91 12.58
N SER A 499 -18.13 -25.06 12.61
CA SER A 499 -18.87 -26.08 11.85
C SER A 499 -18.93 -25.78 10.34
N GLU A 500 -18.37 -24.66 9.89
CA GLU A 500 -18.40 -24.21 8.50
C GLU A 500 -17.13 -24.64 7.76
N GLU A 501 -17.29 -25.00 6.48
CA GLU A 501 -16.14 -25.33 5.64
C GLU A 501 -15.45 -24.07 5.13
N THR A 502 -14.12 -24.07 5.11
CA THR A 502 -13.31 -23.00 4.52
C THR A 502 -13.63 -22.87 3.03
N PRO A 503 -14.02 -21.68 2.53
CA PRO A 503 -14.25 -21.47 1.11
C PRO A 503 -13.06 -21.88 0.24
N ASP A 504 -13.32 -22.54 -0.90
CA ASP A 504 -12.27 -22.93 -1.84
C ASP A 504 -11.69 -21.68 -2.55
N PRO A 505 -10.43 -21.32 -2.33
CA PRO A 505 -9.83 -20.11 -2.94
C PRO A 505 -9.83 -20.16 -4.47
N GLN A 506 -9.81 -21.34 -5.06
CA GLN A 506 -9.78 -21.56 -6.51
C GLN A 506 -11.16 -21.44 -7.16
N SER A 507 -12.25 -21.49 -6.35
CA SER A 507 -13.61 -21.42 -6.87
C SER A 507 -13.94 -20.02 -7.42
N GLU A 508 -14.56 -19.98 -8.59
CA GLU A 508 -15.10 -18.73 -9.13
C GLU A 508 -16.17 -18.13 -8.21
N ASN A 509 -16.95 -18.97 -7.52
CA ASN A 509 -17.96 -18.52 -6.58
C ASN A 509 -17.35 -17.73 -5.42
N THR A 510 -16.17 -18.10 -4.91
CA THR A 510 -15.43 -17.38 -3.87
C THR A 510 -15.09 -15.95 -4.33
N PHE A 511 -14.66 -15.80 -5.58
CA PHE A 511 -14.44 -14.48 -6.17
C PHE A 511 -15.73 -13.69 -6.36
N GLN A 512 -16.79 -14.31 -6.88
CA GLN A 512 -18.07 -13.61 -7.11
C GLN A 512 -18.72 -13.15 -5.80
N GLN A 513 -18.62 -13.93 -4.72
CA GLN A 513 -19.10 -13.53 -3.39
C GLN A 513 -18.33 -12.35 -2.81
N SER A 514 -17.08 -12.13 -3.23
CA SER A 514 -16.23 -11.02 -2.75
C SER A 514 -16.52 -9.70 -3.46
N LYS A 515 -17.37 -9.68 -4.49
CA LYS A 515 -17.77 -8.43 -5.17
C LYS A 515 -18.67 -7.59 -4.28
N LEU A 516 -18.45 -6.27 -4.33
CA LEU A 516 -19.30 -5.32 -3.62
C LEU A 516 -20.74 -5.40 -4.15
N SER A 517 -21.69 -5.37 -3.23
CA SER A 517 -23.12 -5.40 -3.56
C SER A 517 -23.67 -4.05 -4.03
N TRP A 518 -23.01 -2.94 -3.65
CA TRP A 518 -23.47 -1.56 -3.86
C TRP A 518 -24.90 -1.31 -3.36
N LYS A 519 -25.33 -2.01 -2.31
CA LYS A 519 -26.64 -1.79 -1.67
C LYS A 519 -26.55 -0.59 -0.73
N THR A 520 -26.77 0.58 -1.29
CA THR A 520 -26.66 1.87 -0.59
C THR A 520 -28.01 2.50 -0.28
N ASP A 521 -29.12 1.88 -0.70
CA ASP A 521 -30.46 2.51 -0.70
C ASP A 521 -31.24 2.32 0.62
N ASP A 522 -30.80 1.42 1.50
CA ASP A 522 -31.44 1.26 2.79
C ASP A 522 -31.06 2.38 3.78
N ASN A 523 -31.90 2.57 4.80
CA ASN A 523 -31.75 3.67 5.74
C ASN A 523 -30.42 3.60 6.55
N LYS A 524 -29.95 2.40 6.88
CA LYS A 524 -28.70 2.25 7.66
C LYS A 524 -27.48 2.56 6.78
N SER A 525 -27.43 2.02 5.57
CA SER A 525 -26.32 2.24 4.63
C SER A 525 -26.21 3.72 4.26
N SER A 526 -27.32 4.36 3.91
CA SER A 526 -27.33 5.80 3.59
C SER A 526 -26.98 6.67 4.81
N THR A 527 -27.34 6.27 6.02
CA THR A 527 -26.96 6.96 7.25
C THR A 527 -25.47 6.80 7.55
N LEU A 528 -24.92 5.59 7.39
CA LEU A 528 -23.49 5.34 7.59
C LEU A 528 -22.66 6.13 6.59
N PHE A 529 -23.06 6.15 5.31
CA PHE A 529 -22.42 6.97 4.29
C PHE A 529 -22.35 8.46 4.69
N ARG A 530 -23.47 9.04 5.11
CA ARG A 530 -23.52 10.44 5.57
C ARG A 530 -22.69 10.67 6.84
N TYR A 531 -22.59 9.67 7.72
CA TYR A 531 -21.75 9.72 8.90
C TYR A 531 -20.25 9.79 8.54
N TYR A 532 -19.79 8.92 7.61
CA TYR A 532 -18.44 8.97 7.06
C TYR A 532 -18.18 10.32 6.35
N GLN A 533 -19.09 10.74 5.48
CA GLN A 533 -19.00 12.01 4.75
C GLN A 533 -18.83 13.20 5.71
N LYS A 534 -19.59 13.23 6.82
CA LYS A 534 -19.45 14.26 7.85
C LYS A 534 -18.06 14.26 8.48
N TRP A 535 -17.53 13.10 8.84
CA TRP A 535 -16.18 12.96 9.40
C TRP A 535 -15.10 13.41 8.43
N LEU A 536 -15.16 12.94 7.18
CA LEU A 536 -14.17 13.29 6.17
C LEU A 536 -14.21 14.79 5.84
N SER A 537 -15.42 15.38 5.82
CA SER A 537 -15.57 16.84 5.70
C SER A 537 -14.95 17.60 6.89
N LEU A 538 -15.08 17.08 8.13
CA LEU A 538 -14.42 17.67 9.30
C LEU A 538 -12.90 17.60 9.17
N ARG A 539 -12.34 16.47 8.75
CA ARG A 539 -10.89 16.32 8.53
C ARG A 539 -10.35 17.28 7.46
N GLN A 540 -11.08 17.47 6.37
CA GLN A 540 -10.64 18.34 5.28
C GLN A 540 -10.71 19.83 5.62
N LYS A 541 -11.66 20.24 6.46
CA LYS A 541 -11.96 21.65 6.74
C LYS A 541 -11.36 22.17 8.03
N ASN A 542 -10.95 21.29 8.93
CA ASN A 542 -10.50 21.66 10.25
C ASN A 542 -8.96 21.54 10.34
N GLU A 543 -8.30 22.66 10.54
CA GLU A 543 -6.84 22.78 10.58
C GLU A 543 -6.16 21.92 11.66
N ILE A 544 -6.89 21.48 12.65
CA ILE A 544 -6.34 20.64 13.72
C ILE A 544 -5.85 19.29 13.20
N PHE A 545 -6.45 18.79 12.11
CA PHE A 545 -6.01 17.55 11.46
C PHE A 545 -4.78 17.74 10.55
N ASP A 546 -4.26 18.98 10.46
CA ASP A 546 -2.99 19.31 9.83
C ASP A 546 -1.85 19.46 10.85
N GLU A 547 -2.17 19.34 12.14
CA GLU A 547 -1.18 19.38 13.21
C GLU A 547 -0.63 17.98 13.47
N PHE A 548 0.63 17.76 13.11
CA PHE A 548 1.29 16.48 13.20
C PHE A 548 2.32 16.40 14.34
N ASP A 549 2.45 17.47 15.14
CA ASP A 549 3.34 17.49 16.31
C ASP A 549 2.74 16.66 17.45
N ARG A 550 3.44 15.63 17.85
CA ARG A 550 3.04 14.71 18.94
C ARG A 550 2.79 15.41 20.29
N ARG A 551 3.42 16.54 20.52
CA ARG A 551 3.23 17.34 21.74
C ARG A 551 1.88 18.06 21.79
N LYS A 552 1.14 18.08 20.71
CA LYS A 552 -0.17 18.74 20.56
C LYS A 552 -1.34 17.83 20.83
N ILE A 553 -1.10 16.53 21.07
CA ILE A 553 -2.11 15.57 21.50
C ILE A 553 -1.87 15.13 22.94
N ASN A 554 -2.94 15.03 23.71
CA ASN A 554 -2.95 14.46 25.05
C ASN A 554 -4.09 13.43 25.15
N THR A 555 -3.80 12.28 25.73
CA THR A 555 -4.77 11.18 25.86
C THR A 555 -4.74 10.61 27.26
N TRP A 556 -5.93 10.36 27.82
CA TRP A 556 -6.05 9.68 29.10
C TRP A 556 -7.31 8.82 29.18
N ILE A 557 -7.36 7.94 30.15
CA ILE A 557 -8.52 7.12 30.45
C ILE A 557 -9.08 7.60 31.80
N THR A 558 -10.39 7.83 31.83
CA THR A 558 -11.08 8.20 33.08
C THR A 558 -11.31 6.99 34.00
N ASP A 559 -11.69 7.22 35.26
CA ASP A 559 -12.01 6.16 36.21
C ASP A 559 -13.18 5.27 35.71
N ASN A 560 -14.10 5.84 34.96
CA ASN A 560 -15.24 5.14 34.35
C ASN A 560 -14.92 4.49 32.99
N GLN A 561 -13.63 4.39 32.61
CA GLN A 561 -13.15 3.73 31.39
C GLN A 561 -13.62 4.42 30.10
N ILE A 562 -13.60 5.73 30.07
CA ILE A 562 -13.77 6.54 28.87
C ILE A 562 -12.38 6.96 28.38
N LEU A 563 -12.07 6.71 27.12
CA LEU A 563 -10.87 7.25 26.48
C LEU A 563 -11.14 8.70 26.07
N VAL A 564 -10.29 9.59 26.53
CA VAL A 564 -10.33 11.01 26.16
C VAL A 564 -9.13 11.34 25.29
N VAL A 565 -9.41 12.00 24.17
CA VAL A 565 -8.42 12.47 23.22
C VAL A 565 -8.54 13.99 23.10
N HIS A 566 -7.52 14.71 23.52
CA HIS A 566 -7.47 16.16 23.45
C HIS A 566 -6.35 16.60 22.48
N GLN A 567 -6.73 17.19 21.38
CA GLN A 567 -5.81 17.75 20.39
C GLN A 567 -5.88 19.28 20.42
N LYS A 568 -4.77 19.94 20.20
CA LYS A 568 -4.70 21.41 20.21
C LYS A 568 -3.74 21.96 19.18
N THR A 569 -4.13 23.09 18.59
CA THR A 569 -3.26 23.97 17.81
C THR A 569 -3.16 25.33 18.50
N GLU A 570 -2.59 26.31 17.83
CA GLU A 570 -2.59 27.69 18.32
C GLU A 570 -4.00 28.32 18.31
N THR A 571 -4.86 27.90 17.38
CA THR A 571 -6.16 28.53 17.11
C THR A 571 -7.35 27.67 17.50
N GLN A 572 -7.21 26.36 17.63
CA GLN A 572 -8.31 25.40 17.81
C GLN A 572 -7.95 24.30 18.81
N GLU A 573 -8.97 23.72 19.41
CA GLU A 573 -8.86 22.50 20.21
C GLU A 573 -10.01 21.56 19.90
N LEU A 574 -9.73 20.25 19.88
CA LEU A 574 -10.70 19.16 19.82
C LEU A 574 -10.64 18.32 21.08
N LEU A 575 -11.80 17.95 21.59
CA LEU A 575 -11.97 17.02 22.68
C LEU A 575 -12.86 15.86 22.24
N GLY A 576 -12.27 14.69 22.07
CA GLY A 576 -12.98 13.44 21.78
C GLY A 576 -13.16 12.61 23.02
N LEU A 577 -14.37 12.08 23.22
CA LEU A 577 -14.71 11.13 24.29
C LEU A 577 -15.20 9.84 23.63
N LEU A 578 -14.57 8.72 23.94
CA LEU A 578 -14.84 7.42 23.32
C LEU A 578 -15.23 6.40 24.37
N ASN A 579 -16.43 5.85 24.25
CA ASN A 579 -16.93 4.78 25.10
C ASN A 579 -16.94 3.44 24.32
N PHE A 580 -15.97 2.60 24.55
CA PHE A 580 -15.88 1.25 23.98
C PHE A 580 -16.66 0.20 24.79
N HIS A 581 -17.24 0.59 25.92
CA HIS A 581 -17.99 -0.34 26.77
C HIS A 581 -19.40 -0.61 26.21
N PRO A 582 -19.95 -1.82 26.37
CA PRO A 582 -21.30 -2.17 25.91
C PRO A 582 -22.43 -1.55 26.73
N ASN A 583 -22.12 -0.75 27.75
CA ASN A 583 -23.06 -0.01 28.58
C ASN A 583 -22.78 1.50 28.52
N ASP A 584 -23.83 2.27 28.80
CA ASP A 584 -23.73 3.72 28.97
C ASP A 584 -22.74 4.06 30.09
N LYS A 585 -22.04 5.18 29.96
CA LYS A 585 -21.07 5.67 30.94
C LYS A 585 -21.31 7.12 31.26
N GLU A 586 -21.18 7.43 32.55
CA GLU A 586 -21.26 8.80 33.07
C GLU A 586 -19.89 9.24 33.57
N GLU A 587 -19.52 10.49 33.31
CA GLU A 587 -18.26 11.07 33.73
C GLU A 587 -18.39 12.58 33.93
N ILE A 588 -17.59 13.16 34.83
CA ILE A 588 -17.50 14.61 34.99
C ILE A 588 -16.07 15.04 34.67
N ILE A 589 -15.91 15.84 33.64
CA ILE A 589 -14.61 16.35 33.19
C ILE A 589 -14.52 17.84 33.48
N TYR A 590 -13.46 18.26 34.17
CA TYR A 590 -13.22 19.64 34.53
C TYR A 590 -12.11 20.27 33.68
N PHE A 591 -12.35 21.51 33.26
CA PHE A 591 -11.38 22.34 32.57
C PHE A 591 -11.07 23.58 33.40
N ILE A 592 -9.81 24.00 33.39
CA ILE A 592 -9.36 25.16 34.17
C ILE A 592 -9.83 26.46 33.50
N GLU A 593 -9.82 26.50 32.19
CA GLU A 593 -10.11 27.69 31.38
C GLU A 593 -11.60 27.85 31.10
N GLU A 594 -12.08 29.11 31.09
CA GLU A 594 -13.48 29.46 30.75
C GLU A 594 -13.66 29.66 29.23
N HIS A 595 -13.80 28.58 28.51
CA HIS A 595 -14.08 28.62 27.08
C HIS A 595 -15.34 27.84 26.75
N ILE A 596 -16.05 28.29 25.71
CA ILE A 596 -17.21 27.57 25.21
C ILE A 596 -16.72 26.44 24.30
N TRP A 597 -17.12 25.22 24.64
CA TRP A 597 -16.96 24.04 23.83
C TRP A 597 -18.28 23.75 23.10
N GLU A 598 -18.23 23.52 21.80
CA GLU A 598 -19.38 23.20 20.97
C GLU A 598 -19.28 21.75 20.48
N LYS A 599 -20.39 21.00 20.61
CA LYS A 599 -20.48 19.64 20.11
C LYS A 599 -20.57 19.65 18.58
N ILE A 600 -19.58 19.04 17.89
CA ILE A 600 -19.50 18.97 16.44
C ILE A 600 -19.85 17.59 15.87
N MET A 601 -19.73 16.55 16.72
CA MET A 601 -20.02 15.17 16.36
C MET A 601 -20.50 14.38 17.57
N ASP A 602 -21.52 13.53 17.36
CA ASP A 602 -22.04 12.61 18.39
C ASP A 602 -22.63 11.40 17.66
N SER A 603 -21.99 10.24 17.78
CA SER A 603 -22.43 9.03 17.07
C SER A 603 -23.77 8.48 17.56
N ALA A 604 -24.20 8.86 18.77
CA ALA A 604 -25.47 8.45 19.35
C ALA A 604 -26.65 9.32 18.94
N ASP A 605 -26.43 10.40 18.19
CA ASP A 605 -27.47 11.31 17.74
C ASP A 605 -28.46 10.63 16.77
N ASP A 606 -29.73 11.00 16.86
CA ASP A 606 -30.83 10.45 16.04
C ASP A 606 -30.58 10.61 14.53
N GLN A 607 -29.92 11.69 14.10
CA GLN A 607 -29.55 11.90 12.70
C GLN A 607 -28.64 10.79 12.13
N TRP A 608 -27.94 10.06 13.01
CA TRP A 608 -27.10 8.92 12.67
C TRP A 608 -27.76 7.58 13.02
N SER A 609 -29.09 7.57 13.17
CA SER A 609 -29.86 6.41 13.64
C SER A 609 -29.33 5.87 14.98
N GLY A 610 -28.82 6.75 15.82
CA GLY A 610 -28.32 6.41 17.15
C GLY A 610 -29.43 6.27 18.19
N PRO A 611 -29.13 5.80 19.40
CA PRO A 611 -30.08 5.60 20.48
C PRO A 611 -30.57 6.91 21.16
N GLY A 612 -30.19 8.06 20.63
CA GLY A 612 -30.43 9.38 21.22
C GLY A 612 -29.27 9.84 22.10
N THR A 613 -28.93 11.12 22.00
CA THR A 613 -27.84 11.72 22.77
C THR A 613 -28.34 12.31 24.10
N ALA A 614 -27.55 12.12 25.16
CA ALA A 614 -27.69 12.84 26.43
C ALA A 614 -26.57 13.87 26.65
N MET A 615 -25.72 14.07 25.64
CA MET A 615 -24.58 14.98 25.71
C MET A 615 -25.01 16.43 25.42
N PRO A 616 -24.55 17.43 26.22
CA PRO A 616 -24.90 18.83 26.00
C PRO A 616 -24.40 19.35 24.66
N ALA A 617 -25.16 20.26 24.03
CA ALA A 617 -24.73 20.90 22.78
C ALA A 617 -23.49 21.80 22.99
N THR A 618 -23.40 22.44 24.17
CA THR A 618 -22.26 23.27 24.58
C THR A 618 -21.97 23.08 26.06
N PHE A 619 -20.74 23.35 26.46
CA PHE A 619 -20.37 23.44 27.87
C PHE A 619 -19.24 24.47 28.10
N ILE A 620 -19.09 24.89 29.37
CA ILE A 620 -18.00 25.74 29.85
C ILE A 620 -17.44 25.10 31.11
N ARG A 621 -16.14 25.02 31.28
CA ARG A 621 -15.43 24.48 32.45
C ARG A 621 -15.78 23.04 32.85
N THR A 622 -17.06 22.66 32.89
CA THR A 622 -17.47 21.33 33.40
C THR A 622 -18.33 20.64 32.35
N LEU A 623 -17.93 19.47 31.94
CA LEU A 623 -18.70 18.60 31.08
C LEU A 623 -19.28 17.45 31.92
N GLN A 624 -20.60 17.41 32.05
CA GLN A 624 -21.30 16.20 32.48
C GLN A 624 -21.50 15.31 31.25
N ALA A 625 -20.68 14.30 31.11
CA ALA A 625 -20.70 13.38 29.99
C ALA A 625 -21.57 12.16 30.31
N ASN A 626 -22.62 11.94 29.52
CA ASN A 626 -23.47 10.75 29.55
C ASN A 626 -23.37 10.04 28.20
N LEU A 627 -22.27 9.28 28.02
CA LEU A 627 -21.98 8.59 26.76
C LEU A 627 -22.79 7.30 26.65
N LYS A 628 -23.43 7.11 25.52
CA LYS A 628 -24.08 5.85 25.16
C LYS A 628 -23.06 4.73 24.97
N ALA A 629 -23.55 3.50 25.05
CA ALA A 629 -22.76 2.32 24.73
C ALA A 629 -22.18 2.42 23.31
N HIS A 630 -20.92 2.03 23.11
CA HIS A 630 -20.22 2.08 21.82
C HIS A 630 -20.40 3.42 21.09
N SER A 631 -20.07 4.54 21.75
CA SER A 631 -20.26 5.87 21.17
C SER A 631 -19.01 6.74 21.23
N ILE A 632 -18.98 7.70 20.32
CA ILE A 632 -17.97 8.76 20.25
C ILE A 632 -18.64 10.12 20.18
N VAL A 633 -18.15 11.06 20.99
CA VAL A 633 -18.61 12.45 20.98
C VAL A 633 -17.40 13.37 20.84
N VAL A 634 -17.51 14.38 20.01
CA VAL A 634 -16.42 15.35 19.79
C VAL A 634 -16.92 16.76 19.97
N TYR A 635 -16.18 17.52 20.76
CA TYR A 635 -16.33 18.94 20.96
C TYR A 635 -15.16 19.69 20.34
N GLN A 636 -15.46 20.89 19.87
CA GLN A 636 -14.48 21.83 19.35
C GLN A 636 -14.59 23.15 20.09
N ARG A 637 -13.45 23.84 20.25
CA ARG A 637 -13.41 25.26 20.60
C ARG A 637 -12.45 25.99 19.68
N SER A 638 -12.80 27.26 19.36
CA SER A 638 -11.89 28.22 18.77
C SER A 638 -11.30 29.08 19.89
N LYS A 639 -10.04 29.43 19.80
CA LYS A 639 -9.34 30.31 20.74
C LYS A 639 -9.62 31.78 20.46
#